data_432ec0e703468b27c7c2559aa87d913f
#
_entry.id   432ec0e703468b27c7c2559aa87d913f
#
_cell.length_a   1.000
_cell.length_b   1.000
_cell.length_c   1.000
_cell.angle_alpha   90.00
_cell.angle_beta   90.00
_cell.angle_gamma   90.00
#
_symmetry.space_group_name_H-M   'P 1'
#
loop_
_entity.id
_entity.type
_entity.pdbx_description
1 polymer ?
#
loop_
_entity_poly.entity_id
_entity_poly.type
_entity_poly.pdbx_seq_one_letter_code
_entity_poly.pdbx_strand_id
1 'polypeptide(L)'
;MCCLNPKLLVLLLSLFLVFTVAAHAADENEVKSLDELVIEAPKADLRDTFNDFMPIPTSKLKVDRSEIDTINTISIEDTVRYAPNLEIRRRYFGDPNGVISMRGNGNFQTARHMLFVDGFPLHSMLRTRFNGAPQWNFVAADETESVNITYGPFSPKHSGNAMGGVIDIQSREPQGEEWALQTTGWVQDWELFESNGVAPGYKTFFSHGNKIGKLSYYIFYNRLESQSQPTNVTVENSVSAGSSTAVTGVRNFLDSRVRDSIAFADDGHENIVNDLFKIKMNYDLSSKLKIRGMVGYLDRSRSQENVNNYIKDSSGFNRWSGTFSFNGKDFTIVENDFDVSTQGKQDLLTGIGASGELAGGWNYDAVLSAYTVLQDESRDSDQNPNSPSFDNAGRLTEFSHTGWQLFELRFDKDKFIRPELSFEGGYHYDHARLETASYNTTDWKQSTADDENNSFRNSSGGQTDTHAIHGNLGWRFSPKWDLQVGGRTEAWRSFNGFKHESVSEIGGHVERDEVAFSPKVSLGFKPKSDLDLRFSLARSTRFPLPQELFENVDALEDNSISSPGLKPEVGNHATIMVGHYKPNSSIQFNMFFDEVTNTIFNDQDITGSVTTSTFVNIDKVRTFGMELVTKRRDFLVAKHDFDFNISYTNSEIRQHNSNSSTAGNRLPRIPEFRAKFQSLYHINTKWDAMVAGRWQDKAFGRIQNDDVFEGDGGQDEYFFMDLKTTYRHENMNASLGINNLTDELANTGPHTFPNRTYSIDLKWKFM
;
A
#
# COMPACT_ATOMS: atom_id res chain seq x y z
N MET A 1 -5.14 29.36 -23.16
CA MET A 1 -6.26 28.44 -22.91
C MET A 1 -5.66 27.06 -23.02
N CYS A 2 -5.23 26.48 -21.89
CA CYS A 2 -4.75 25.12 -21.84
C CYS A 2 -5.89 24.18 -22.17
N CYS A 3 -5.64 23.24 -23.08
CA CYS A 3 -6.55 22.14 -23.41
C CYS A 3 -6.78 21.31 -22.13
N LEU A 4 -7.99 21.35 -21.60
CA LEU A 4 -8.40 20.38 -20.59
C LEU A 4 -8.26 18.97 -21.20
N ASN A 5 -7.59 18.08 -20.48
CA ASN A 5 -7.44 16.69 -20.87
C ASN A 5 -8.85 16.08 -21.12
N PRO A 6 -9.09 15.42 -22.25
CA PRO A 6 -10.40 14.83 -22.59
C PRO A 6 -10.91 13.84 -21.53
N LYS A 7 -10.04 13.12 -20.83
CA LYS A 7 -10.41 12.23 -19.72
C LYS A 7 -10.91 13.00 -18.49
N LEU A 8 -10.37 14.20 -18.21
CA LEU A 8 -10.90 15.09 -17.18
C LEU A 8 -12.28 15.63 -17.56
N LEU A 9 -12.51 15.87 -18.86
CA LEU A 9 -13.80 16.27 -19.39
C LEU A 9 -14.84 15.13 -19.27
N VAL A 10 -14.44 13.88 -19.49
CA VAL A 10 -15.28 12.68 -19.27
C VAL A 10 -15.60 12.51 -17.79
N LEU A 11 -14.64 12.76 -16.89
CA LEU A 11 -14.87 12.80 -15.45
C LEU A 11 -15.94 13.83 -15.07
N LEU A 12 -15.87 15.04 -15.63
CA LEU A 12 -16.84 16.10 -15.40
C LEU A 12 -18.20 15.82 -16.06
N LEU A 13 -18.22 15.18 -17.23
CA LEU A 13 -19.45 14.76 -17.93
C LEU A 13 -20.13 13.55 -17.27
N SER A 14 -19.37 12.59 -16.75
CA SER A 14 -19.92 11.47 -15.98
C SER A 14 -20.53 11.93 -14.65
N LEU A 15 -19.97 12.96 -14.03
CA LEU A 15 -20.61 13.69 -12.93
C LEU A 15 -22.00 14.24 -13.35
N PHE A 16 -22.12 14.79 -14.56
CA PHE A 16 -23.38 15.34 -15.08
C PHE A 16 -24.41 14.24 -15.42
N LEU A 17 -23.98 13.09 -15.96
CA LEU A 17 -24.88 11.98 -16.31
C LEU A 17 -25.48 11.32 -15.04
N VAL A 18 -24.72 11.20 -13.96
CA VAL A 18 -25.24 10.70 -12.67
C VAL A 18 -26.35 11.62 -12.15
N PHE A 19 -26.29 12.92 -12.43
CA PHE A 19 -27.32 13.89 -12.06
C PHE A 19 -28.63 13.73 -12.83
N THR A 20 -28.57 13.33 -14.11
CA THR A 20 -29.78 13.20 -14.94
C THR A 20 -30.56 11.92 -14.64
N VAL A 21 -29.90 10.85 -14.26
CA VAL A 21 -30.54 9.58 -13.84
C VAL A 21 -31.23 9.72 -12.48
N ALA A 22 -30.61 10.45 -11.54
CA ALA A 22 -31.22 10.71 -10.23
C ALA A 22 -32.45 11.61 -10.27
N ALA A 23 -32.50 12.55 -11.21
CA ALA A 23 -33.63 13.48 -11.38
C ALA A 23 -34.91 12.82 -11.97
N HIS A 24 -34.75 11.70 -12.70
CA HIS A 24 -35.91 10.99 -13.29
C HIS A 24 -36.53 9.91 -12.37
N ALA A 25 -35.87 9.55 -11.27
CA ALA A 25 -36.39 8.56 -10.31
C ALA A 25 -37.20 9.17 -9.17
N ALA A 26 -37.40 10.48 -9.14
CA ALA A 26 -38.00 11.19 -8.00
C ALA A 26 -39.53 11.44 -8.11
N ASP A 27 -40.18 10.93 -9.15
CA ASP A 27 -41.61 11.17 -9.32
C ASP A 27 -42.39 9.85 -9.39
N GLU A 28 -42.78 9.30 -8.21
CA GLU A 28 -44.01 8.51 -7.97
C GLU A 28 -44.11 8.02 -6.50
N ASN A 29 -45.26 8.43 -5.89
CA ASN A 29 -45.96 7.86 -4.77
C ASN A 29 -45.58 8.22 -3.31
N GLU A 30 -46.31 9.23 -2.81
CA GLU A 30 -46.71 9.28 -1.40
C GLU A 30 -47.51 8.01 -1.03
N VAL A 31 -46.95 7.15 -0.21
CA VAL A 31 -47.72 6.20 0.57
C VAL A 31 -47.44 6.49 2.05
N LYS A 32 -48.48 7.05 2.70
CA LYS A 32 -48.53 7.07 4.16
C LYS A 32 -48.50 5.65 4.70
N SER A 33 -47.52 5.31 5.46
CA SER A 33 -47.55 4.16 6.37
C SER A 33 -46.82 4.46 7.66
N LEU A 34 -47.50 4.13 8.70
CA LEU A 34 -47.24 3.95 10.12
C LEU A 34 -45.78 3.91 10.57
N ASP A 35 -45.58 4.56 11.71
CA ASP A 35 -44.38 4.65 12.54
C ASP A 35 -43.65 3.31 12.73
N GLU A 36 -42.70 3.02 11.87
CA GLU A 36 -41.56 2.17 12.18
C GLU A 36 -40.46 3.10 12.71
N LEU A 37 -40.06 2.87 13.93
CA LEU A 37 -38.92 3.53 14.58
C LEU A 37 -37.66 3.08 13.84
N VAL A 38 -37.38 3.67 12.67
CA VAL A 38 -36.07 3.49 11.99
C VAL A 38 -35.07 4.25 12.85
N ILE A 39 -34.30 3.54 13.64
CA ILE A 39 -33.06 4.07 14.22
C ILE A 39 -32.10 4.26 13.05
N GLU A 40 -32.20 5.41 12.38
CA GLU A 40 -31.11 5.85 11.50
C GLU A 40 -29.86 5.94 12.38
N ALA A 41 -28.83 5.19 12.05
CA ALA A 41 -27.53 5.42 12.64
C ALA A 41 -27.21 6.91 12.42
N PRO A 42 -26.86 7.67 13.49
CA PRO A 42 -26.64 9.10 13.35
C PRO A 42 -25.56 9.31 12.28
N LYS A 43 -25.91 10.07 11.22
CA LYS A 43 -24.91 10.48 10.21
C LYS A 43 -23.73 11.10 10.96
N ALA A 44 -22.54 10.57 10.79
CA ALA A 44 -21.35 11.06 11.47
C ALA A 44 -21.23 12.58 11.22
N ASP A 45 -21.19 13.37 12.29
CA ASP A 45 -21.02 14.83 12.19
C ASP A 45 -19.61 15.09 11.68
N LEU A 46 -19.49 15.68 10.49
CA LEU A 46 -18.19 16.00 9.86
C LEU A 46 -17.37 16.98 10.72
N ARG A 47 -17.94 17.56 11.79
CA ARG A 47 -17.22 18.37 12.79
C ARG A 47 -16.52 17.54 13.86
N ASP A 48 -16.80 16.23 14.02
CA ASP A 48 -16.21 15.39 15.08
C ASP A 48 -14.69 15.22 14.96
N THR A 49 -14.14 15.47 13.77
CA THR A 49 -12.69 15.53 13.58
C THR A 49 -12.02 16.73 14.25
N PHE A 50 -12.82 17.62 14.89
CA PHE A 50 -12.38 18.93 15.41
C PHE A 50 -12.15 19.00 16.92
N ASN A 51 -12.60 18.03 17.69
CA ASN A 51 -12.75 18.19 19.15
C ASN A 51 -11.59 17.66 19.99
N ASP A 52 -10.48 17.26 19.38
CA ASP A 52 -9.32 16.81 20.13
C ASP A 52 -8.69 17.96 20.91
N PHE A 53 -8.35 17.75 22.18
CA PHE A 53 -7.70 18.72 23.05
C PHE A 53 -6.34 19.16 22.49
N MET A 54 -5.63 18.24 21.81
CA MET A 54 -4.44 18.51 21.04
C MET A 54 -4.73 18.22 19.58
N PRO A 55 -5.14 19.24 18.79
CA PRO A 55 -5.51 19.04 17.39
C PRO A 55 -4.37 18.41 16.60
N ILE A 56 -4.69 17.53 15.65
CA ILE A 56 -3.69 16.95 14.77
C ILE A 56 -3.04 18.04 13.95
N PRO A 57 -1.69 18.11 13.89
CA PRO A 57 -0.97 19.23 13.32
C PRO A 57 -0.95 19.26 11.77
N THR A 58 -1.79 18.48 11.11
CA THR A 58 -1.84 18.31 9.65
C THR A 58 -3.22 17.88 9.20
N SER A 59 -3.41 17.66 7.89
CA SER A 59 -4.62 17.08 7.34
C SER A 59 -4.84 15.63 7.81
N LYS A 60 -6.09 15.31 8.11
CA LYS A 60 -6.55 13.99 8.53
C LYS A 60 -7.78 13.59 7.71
N LEU A 61 -7.86 12.31 7.40
CA LEU A 61 -9.06 11.68 6.86
C LEU A 61 -9.44 10.52 7.76
N LYS A 62 -10.74 10.38 8.03
CA LYS A 62 -11.32 9.18 8.65
C LYS A 62 -12.27 8.55 7.65
N VAL A 63 -12.17 7.24 7.50
CA VAL A 63 -13.09 6.38 6.74
C VAL A 63 -13.76 5.47 7.76
N ASP A 64 -15.04 5.69 8.03
CA ASP A 64 -15.82 4.93 9.00
C ASP A 64 -16.38 3.63 8.39
N ARG A 65 -16.84 2.71 9.24
CA ARG A 65 -17.48 1.46 8.83
C ARG A 65 -18.62 1.68 7.83
N SER A 66 -19.44 2.71 8.04
CA SER A 66 -20.51 3.06 7.11
C SER A 66 -20.03 3.42 5.71
N GLU A 67 -18.88 4.13 5.60
CA GLU A 67 -18.24 4.45 4.31
C GLU A 67 -17.61 3.18 3.70
N ILE A 68 -16.94 2.33 4.51
CA ILE A 68 -16.35 1.06 4.06
C ILE A 68 -17.41 0.14 3.44
N ASP A 69 -18.59 0.04 4.06
CA ASP A 69 -19.68 -0.81 3.57
C ASP A 69 -20.26 -0.35 2.21
N THR A 70 -20.02 0.91 1.81
CA THR A 70 -20.53 1.44 0.53
C THR A 70 -19.61 1.17 -0.67
N ILE A 71 -18.34 0.85 -0.46
CA ILE A 71 -17.37 0.59 -1.53
C ILE A 71 -17.15 -0.91 -1.75
N ASN A 72 -16.64 -1.28 -2.93
CA ASN A 72 -16.27 -2.67 -3.22
C ASN A 72 -14.97 -3.02 -2.45
N THR A 73 -15.09 -3.79 -1.37
CA THR A 73 -13.97 -4.18 -0.51
C THR A 73 -13.70 -5.68 -0.62
N ILE A 74 -12.73 -6.06 -1.43
CA ILE A 74 -12.21 -7.44 -1.50
C ILE A 74 -11.08 -7.58 -0.48
N SER A 75 -10.17 -6.63 -0.42
CA SER A 75 -9.07 -6.56 0.54
C SER A 75 -9.07 -5.25 1.33
N ILE A 76 -8.27 -5.17 2.39
CA ILE A 76 -8.24 -4.00 3.29
C ILE A 76 -7.80 -2.72 2.59
N GLU A 77 -6.92 -2.79 1.61
CA GLU A 77 -6.42 -1.65 0.83
C GLU A 77 -7.54 -0.90 0.10
N ASP A 78 -8.62 -1.60 -0.23
CA ASP A 78 -9.78 -0.99 -0.88
C ASP A 78 -10.42 0.09 -0.02
N THR A 79 -10.34 -0.03 1.31
CA THR A 79 -10.93 0.93 2.26
C THR A 79 -10.39 2.34 2.13
N VAL A 80 -9.16 2.50 1.62
CA VAL A 80 -8.47 3.79 1.45
C VAL A 80 -8.32 4.19 -0.03
N ARG A 81 -8.89 3.43 -0.95
CA ARG A 81 -8.78 3.62 -2.41
C ARG A 81 -9.15 5.03 -2.87
N TYR A 82 -10.14 5.65 -2.23
CA TYR A 82 -10.61 7.00 -2.59
C TYR A 82 -10.03 8.11 -1.72
N ALA A 83 -9.07 7.79 -0.84
CA ALA A 83 -8.40 8.79 -0.02
C ALA A 83 -7.63 9.82 -0.88
N PRO A 84 -7.60 11.12 -0.49
CA PRO A 84 -6.91 12.17 -1.21
C PRO A 84 -5.42 11.85 -1.38
N ASN A 85 -4.88 12.08 -2.58
CA ASN A 85 -3.45 11.96 -2.89
C ASN A 85 -2.77 10.70 -2.33
N LEU A 86 -3.52 9.61 -2.27
CA LEU A 86 -3.06 8.28 -1.86
C LEU A 86 -3.37 7.29 -2.98
N GLU A 87 -2.41 6.46 -3.34
CA GLU A 87 -2.58 5.33 -4.25
C GLU A 87 -1.95 4.09 -3.64
N ILE A 88 -2.64 2.96 -3.77
CA ILE A 88 -2.08 1.65 -3.46
C ILE A 88 -1.99 0.89 -4.76
N ARG A 89 -0.76 0.64 -5.21
CA ARG A 89 -0.51 -0.19 -6.37
C ARG A 89 -0.75 -1.64 -6.01
N ARG A 90 -1.67 -2.27 -6.70
CA ARG A 90 -2.01 -3.68 -6.57
C ARG A 90 -2.15 -4.27 -7.97
N ARG A 91 -1.49 -5.39 -8.23
CA ARG A 91 -1.50 -6.09 -9.52
C ARG A 91 -2.74 -6.95 -9.70
N TYR A 92 -3.21 -7.58 -8.62
CA TYR A 92 -4.42 -8.43 -8.57
C TYR A 92 -5.01 -8.45 -7.16
N PHE A 93 -6.14 -9.07 -6.96
CA PHE A 93 -6.77 -9.18 -5.64
C PHE A 93 -6.03 -10.20 -4.78
N GLY A 94 -5.67 -9.80 -3.56
CA GLY A 94 -4.83 -10.59 -2.65
C GLY A 94 -3.32 -10.41 -2.87
N ASP A 95 -2.89 -9.53 -3.79
CA ASP A 95 -1.48 -9.20 -4.01
C ASP A 95 -0.81 -8.77 -2.69
N PRO A 96 0.24 -9.47 -2.23
CA PRO A 96 0.95 -9.09 -1.02
C PRO A 96 1.77 -7.81 -1.19
N ASN A 97 1.96 -7.36 -2.42
CA ASN A 97 2.79 -6.22 -2.80
C ASN A 97 1.97 -4.92 -2.97
N GLY A 98 0.93 -4.72 -2.15
CA GLY A 98 0.14 -3.49 -2.11
C GLY A 98 0.95 -2.29 -1.60
N VAL A 99 1.78 -1.71 -2.46
CA VAL A 99 2.69 -0.61 -2.10
C VAL A 99 1.99 0.74 -2.13
N ILE A 100 2.29 1.58 -1.13
CA ILE A 100 1.65 2.88 -0.92
C ILE A 100 2.42 3.96 -1.66
N SER A 101 1.67 4.84 -2.34
CA SER A 101 2.13 6.15 -2.79
C SER A 101 1.27 7.24 -2.14
N MET A 102 1.88 8.20 -1.45
CA MET A 102 1.17 9.28 -0.77
C MET A 102 1.94 10.58 -0.90
N ARG A 103 1.29 11.63 -1.41
CA ARG A 103 1.90 12.93 -1.69
C ARG A 103 3.15 12.77 -2.58
N GLY A 104 4.27 13.38 -2.22
CA GLY A 104 5.52 13.29 -2.96
C GLY A 104 6.34 12.01 -2.74
N ASN A 105 5.75 10.96 -2.16
CA ASN A 105 6.41 9.69 -1.94
C ASN A 105 5.81 8.65 -2.87
N GLY A 106 6.60 8.19 -3.84
CA GLY A 106 6.21 7.19 -4.82
C GLY A 106 6.20 5.77 -4.26
N ASN A 107 5.58 4.88 -5.01
CA ASN A 107 5.34 3.49 -4.60
C ASN A 107 6.59 2.57 -4.60
N PHE A 108 7.79 3.09 -4.83
CA PHE A 108 9.04 2.36 -4.59
C PHE A 108 9.71 2.68 -3.25
N GLN A 109 9.11 3.55 -2.45
CA GLN A 109 9.67 4.04 -1.19
C GLN A 109 8.67 3.82 -0.07
N THR A 110 8.20 2.59 0.06
CA THR A 110 7.18 2.18 1.04
C THR A 110 7.59 2.48 2.48
N ALA A 111 8.90 2.51 2.76
CA ALA A 111 9.46 2.85 4.07
C ALA A 111 9.20 4.30 4.54
N ARG A 112 8.50 5.11 3.76
CA ARG A 112 8.06 6.47 4.14
C ARG A 112 6.59 6.54 4.57
N HIS A 113 5.94 5.40 4.74
CA HIS A 113 4.56 5.30 5.19
C HIS A 113 4.48 4.32 6.35
N MET A 114 3.76 4.69 7.40
CA MET A 114 3.52 3.81 8.53
C MET A 114 2.09 3.28 8.49
N LEU A 115 1.92 2.01 8.80
CA LEU A 115 0.61 1.35 8.93
C LEU A 115 0.52 0.71 10.30
N PHE A 116 -0.62 0.89 10.97
CA PHE A 116 -0.93 0.30 12.27
C PHE A 116 -2.32 -0.36 12.24
N VAL A 117 -2.50 -1.37 13.08
CA VAL A 117 -3.81 -1.90 13.47
C VAL A 117 -3.89 -1.94 14.99
N ASP A 118 -4.89 -1.26 15.56
CA ASP A 118 -5.10 -1.15 17.02
C ASP A 118 -3.81 -0.72 17.78
N GLY A 119 -2.96 0.08 17.14
CA GLY A 119 -1.67 0.53 17.67
C GLY A 119 -0.50 -0.42 17.47
N PHE A 120 -0.70 -1.61 16.87
CA PHE A 120 0.37 -2.54 16.51
C PHE A 120 0.88 -2.26 15.08
N PRO A 121 2.20 -2.21 14.84
CA PRO A 121 2.76 -1.86 13.53
C PRO A 121 2.57 -2.98 12.50
N LEU A 122 2.18 -2.60 11.29
CA LEU A 122 2.09 -3.45 10.11
C LEU A 122 2.99 -2.96 8.96
N HIS A 123 3.59 -1.78 9.06
CA HIS A 123 4.57 -1.32 8.07
C HIS A 123 5.84 -2.16 8.15
N SER A 124 6.45 -2.40 7.01
CA SER A 124 7.70 -3.18 6.99
C SER A 124 8.85 -2.37 7.62
N MET A 125 9.53 -2.98 8.57
CA MET A 125 10.79 -2.49 9.15
C MET A 125 12.01 -3.20 8.53
N LEU A 126 11.78 -4.14 7.61
CA LEU A 126 12.81 -4.97 6.98
C LEU A 126 13.17 -4.49 5.60
N ARG A 127 12.15 -4.19 4.81
CA ARG A 127 12.25 -3.97 3.37
C ARG A 127 11.51 -2.72 2.93
N THR A 128 11.95 -2.18 1.83
CA THR A 128 11.26 -1.17 1.03
C THR A 128 10.93 -1.77 -0.35
N ARG A 129 10.65 -0.97 -1.39
CA ARG A 129 10.20 -1.42 -2.71
C ARG A 129 8.86 -2.19 -2.63
N PHE A 130 8.52 -2.96 -3.65
CA PHE A 130 7.25 -3.72 -3.68
C PHE A 130 7.26 -4.94 -2.75
N ASN A 131 8.40 -5.56 -2.47
CA ASN A 131 8.50 -6.64 -1.48
C ASN A 131 8.60 -6.13 -0.02
N GLY A 132 8.63 -4.82 0.18
CA GLY A 132 8.55 -4.13 1.47
C GLY A 132 7.20 -3.46 1.71
N ALA A 133 6.14 -3.88 1.02
CA ALA A 133 4.79 -3.41 1.29
C ALA A 133 4.40 -3.65 2.76
N PRO A 134 3.51 -2.82 3.32
CA PRO A 134 2.93 -3.11 4.62
C PRO A 134 2.26 -4.48 4.64
N GLN A 135 2.19 -5.08 5.82
CA GLN A 135 1.62 -6.42 6.00
C GLN A 135 0.07 -6.37 6.01
N TRP A 136 -0.52 -5.89 4.91
CA TRP A 136 -1.95 -5.70 4.73
C TRP A 136 -2.76 -6.96 5.02
N ASN A 137 -2.25 -8.12 4.63
CA ASN A 137 -2.95 -9.40 4.76
C ASN A 137 -3.17 -9.85 6.22
N PHE A 138 -2.59 -9.13 7.22
CA PHE A 138 -2.93 -9.31 8.64
C PHE A 138 -4.21 -8.60 9.07
N VAL A 139 -4.90 -7.91 8.15
CA VAL A 139 -6.16 -7.22 8.43
C VAL A 139 -7.19 -7.59 7.38
N ALA A 140 -8.38 -8.00 7.85
CA ALA A 140 -9.54 -8.16 6.99
C ALA A 140 -10.32 -6.83 6.93
N ALA A 141 -10.83 -6.46 5.74
CA ALA A 141 -11.74 -5.30 5.64
C ALA A 141 -12.99 -5.46 6.52
N ASP A 142 -13.37 -6.71 6.80
CA ASP A 142 -14.57 -7.08 7.55
C ASP A 142 -14.42 -6.95 9.06
N GLU A 143 -13.17 -7.00 9.58
CA GLU A 143 -12.89 -6.69 10.99
C GLU A 143 -12.76 -5.18 11.26
N THR A 144 -12.60 -4.36 10.21
CA THR A 144 -12.26 -2.94 10.33
C THR A 144 -13.48 -2.11 10.71
N GLU A 145 -13.35 -1.30 11.76
CA GLU A 145 -14.35 -0.32 12.20
C GLU A 145 -14.10 1.06 11.58
N SER A 146 -12.85 1.48 11.54
CA SER A 146 -12.45 2.72 10.85
C SER A 146 -11.00 2.71 10.44
N VAL A 147 -10.67 3.55 9.46
CA VAL A 147 -9.30 3.83 9.02
C VAL A 147 -9.03 5.31 9.15
N ASN A 148 -7.99 5.68 9.89
CA ASN A 148 -7.53 7.04 10.05
C ASN A 148 -6.25 7.26 9.23
N ILE A 149 -6.23 8.30 8.40
CA ILE A 149 -5.07 8.66 7.58
C ILE A 149 -4.60 10.04 8.03
N THR A 150 -3.33 10.14 8.42
CA THR A 150 -2.67 11.40 8.79
C THR A 150 -1.53 11.66 7.82
N TYR A 151 -1.49 12.83 7.20
CA TYR A 151 -0.54 13.16 6.15
C TYR A 151 0.70 13.86 6.70
N GLY A 152 1.88 13.36 6.32
CA GLY A 152 3.18 13.95 6.65
C GLY A 152 3.66 13.72 8.08
N PRO A 153 4.92 14.10 8.40
CA PRO A 153 5.63 13.74 9.63
C PRO A 153 5.47 14.79 10.76
N PHE A 154 4.29 15.38 10.92
CA PHE A 154 4.12 16.53 11.81
C PHE A 154 3.90 16.15 13.29
N SER A 155 3.64 14.90 13.62
CA SER A 155 3.59 14.42 15.01
C SER A 155 4.97 13.90 15.46
N PRO A 156 5.51 14.29 16.63
CA PRO A 156 6.77 13.74 17.14
C PRO A 156 6.65 12.28 17.61
N LYS A 157 5.45 11.76 17.78
CA LYS A 157 5.15 10.36 18.10
C LYS A 157 5.71 9.39 17.06
N HIS A 158 5.72 9.78 15.78
CA HIS A 158 6.15 8.93 14.68
C HIS A 158 7.56 9.25 14.21
N SER A 159 8.29 8.22 13.77
CA SER A 159 9.64 8.33 13.19
C SER A 159 9.62 8.99 11.80
N GLY A 160 10.80 9.15 11.20
CA GLY A 160 10.92 9.62 9.82
C GLY A 160 10.27 8.72 8.78
N ASN A 161 9.95 7.48 9.11
CA ASN A 161 9.16 6.59 8.27
C ASN A 161 7.71 7.07 8.01
N ALA A 162 7.27 8.13 8.72
CA ALA A 162 6.00 8.81 8.48
C ALA A 162 6.10 10.01 7.52
N MET A 163 7.17 10.17 6.72
CA MET A 163 7.34 11.32 5.79
C MET A 163 6.15 11.49 4.85
N GLY A 164 5.58 10.40 4.32
CA GLY A 164 4.36 10.43 3.52
C GLY A 164 3.10 10.51 4.38
N GLY A 165 3.07 9.78 5.48
CA GLY A 165 1.95 9.76 6.40
C GLY A 165 1.81 8.46 7.17
N VAL A 166 0.71 8.40 7.95
CA VAL A 166 0.36 7.28 8.82
C VAL A 166 -1.06 6.84 8.51
N ILE A 167 -1.25 5.54 8.33
CA ILE A 167 -2.55 4.88 8.23
C ILE A 167 -2.75 4.07 9.51
N ASP A 168 -3.80 4.35 10.27
CA ASP A 168 -4.13 3.70 11.53
C ASP A 168 -5.50 3.04 11.42
N ILE A 169 -5.53 1.71 11.40
CA ILE A 169 -6.72 0.89 11.30
C ILE A 169 -7.21 0.58 12.70
N GLN A 170 -8.47 0.89 12.97
CA GLN A 170 -9.17 0.49 14.18
C GLN A 170 -10.06 -0.68 13.85
N SER A 171 -9.85 -1.79 14.50
CA SER A 171 -10.68 -2.97 14.33
C SER A 171 -11.82 -3.02 15.34
N ARG A 172 -12.85 -3.80 15.04
CA ARG A 172 -14.06 -3.93 15.87
C ARG A 172 -13.74 -4.41 17.28
N GLU A 173 -14.43 -3.84 18.27
CA GLU A 173 -14.46 -4.30 19.65
C GLU A 173 -15.90 -4.73 20.00
N PRO A 174 -16.20 -6.03 20.14
CA PRO A 174 -17.51 -6.53 20.46
C PRO A 174 -18.04 -5.98 21.77
N GLN A 175 -19.33 -5.60 21.81
CA GLN A 175 -20.00 -5.15 23.02
C GLN A 175 -20.96 -6.20 23.61
N GLY A 176 -21.15 -7.31 22.91
CA GLY A 176 -21.95 -8.47 23.27
C GLY A 176 -21.60 -9.64 22.37
N GLU A 177 -22.35 -10.72 22.43
CA GLU A 177 -22.17 -11.86 21.55
C GLU A 177 -22.55 -11.49 20.12
N GLU A 178 -21.64 -11.73 19.19
CA GLU A 178 -21.85 -11.49 17.76
C GLU A 178 -21.13 -12.54 16.92
N TRP A 179 -21.79 -12.94 15.83
CA TRP A 179 -21.23 -13.79 14.80
C TRP A 179 -21.36 -13.09 13.47
N ALA A 180 -20.39 -13.26 12.59
CA ALA A 180 -20.51 -12.79 11.22
C ALA A 180 -19.94 -13.83 10.26
N LEU A 181 -20.64 -14.01 9.14
CA LEU A 181 -20.16 -14.74 7.98
C LEU A 181 -20.26 -13.83 6.78
N GLN A 182 -19.18 -13.68 6.05
CA GLN A 182 -19.17 -12.96 4.78
C GLN A 182 -18.49 -13.79 3.71
N THR A 183 -19.10 -13.84 2.53
CA THR A 183 -18.52 -14.47 1.35
C THR A 183 -18.61 -13.50 0.19
N THR A 184 -17.46 -13.25 -0.44
CA THR A 184 -17.35 -12.43 -1.65
C THR A 184 -16.78 -13.29 -2.76
N GLY A 185 -17.49 -13.42 -3.89
CA GLY A 185 -16.95 -14.02 -5.09
C GLY A 185 -16.74 -12.96 -6.15
N TRP A 186 -15.73 -13.14 -7.00
CA TRP A 186 -15.49 -12.25 -8.14
C TRP A 186 -14.97 -12.99 -9.34
N VAL A 187 -15.13 -12.35 -10.48
CA VAL A 187 -14.60 -12.79 -11.76
C VAL A 187 -14.11 -11.58 -12.53
N GLN A 188 -12.90 -11.68 -13.04
CA GLN A 188 -12.28 -10.69 -13.91
C GLN A 188 -12.18 -11.29 -15.32
N ASP A 189 -12.72 -10.58 -16.30
CA ASP A 189 -12.53 -10.88 -17.72
C ASP A 189 -11.35 -10.06 -18.23
N TRP A 190 -10.41 -10.69 -18.95
CA TRP A 190 -9.21 -10.02 -19.39
C TRP A 190 -8.77 -10.43 -20.78
N GLU A 191 -8.25 -9.43 -21.52
CA GLU A 191 -7.57 -9.62 -22.81
C GLU A 191 -6.31 -8.76 -22.77
N LEU A 192 -5.16 -9.39 -22.66
CA LEU A 192 -3.85 -8.76 -22.49
C LEU A 192 -2.82 -9.42 -23.38
N PHE A 193 -2.00 -8.61 -24.03
CA PHE A 193 -0.93 -9.06 -24.90
C PHE A 193 -1.48 -9.96 -26.03
N GLU A 194 -1.05 -11.21 -26.13
CA GLU A 194 -1.55 -12.20 -27.09
C GLU A 194 -2.38 -13.29 -26.42
N SER A 195 -2.84 -13.03 -25.20
CA SER A 195 -3.62 -13.99 -24.41
C SER A 195 -4.91 -13.36 -23.86
N ASN A 196 -5.87 -14.20 -23.52
CA ASN A 196 -7.12 -13.80 -22.90
C ASN A 196 -7.62 -14.90 -21.95
N GLY A 197 -8.49 -14.53 -21.04
CA GLY A 197 -9.01 -15.48 -20.07
C GLY A 197 -9.92 -14.86 -19.02
N VAL A 198 -10.20 -15.68 -18.02
CA VAL A 198 -11.03 -15.31 -16.87
C VAL A 198 -10.25 -15.61 -15.60
N ALA A 199 -10.15 -14.64 -14.72
CA ALA A 199 -9.49 -14.75 -13.42
C ALA A 199 -10.54 -14.76 -12.29
N PRO A 200 -10.93 -15.92 -11.77
CA PRO A 200 -11.87 -16.05 -10.67
C PRO A 200 -11.19 -15.86 -9.32
N GLY A 201 -11.99 -15.54 -8.31
CA GLY A 201 -11.53 -15.55 -6.93
C GLY A 201 -12.69 -15.53 -5.95
N TYR A 202 -12.38 -15.83 -4.70
CA TYR A 202 -13.34 -15.73 -3.62
C TYR A 202 -12.65 -15.37 -2.30
N LYS A 203 -13.44 -14.79 -1.40
CA LYS A 203 -13.05 -14.53 -0.01
C LYS A 203 -14.15 -15.05 0.90
N THR A 204 -13.77 -15.70 2.00
CA THR A 204 -14.68 -16.08 3.08
C THR A 204 -14.12 -15.62 4.40
N PHE A 205 -14.91 -14.82 5.12
CA PHE A 205 -14.61 -14.30 6.43
C PHE A 205 -15.64 -14.83 7.43
N PHE A 206 -15.16 -15.43 8.51
CA PHE A 206 -16.01 -15.91 9.60
C PHE A 206 -15.46 -15.37 10.92
N SER A 207 -16.33 -14.79 11.74
CA SER A 207 -15.90 -14.24 13.02
C SER A 207 -16.90 -14.52 14.15
N HIS A 208 -16.34 -14.58 15.35
CA HIS A 208 -17.07 -14.60 16.60
C HIS A 208 -16.48 -13.60 17.58
N GLY A 209 -17.32 -12.81 18.18
CA GLY A 209 -16.94 -11.86 19.20
C GLY A 209 -17.90 -11.87 20.38
N ASN A 210 -17.41 -11.54 21.56
CA ASN A 210 -18.25 -11.39 22.74
C ASN A 210 -17.59 -10.48 23.79
N LYS A 211 -18.44 -9.91 24.67
CA LYS A 211 -18.03 -9.23 25.88
C LYS A 211 -18.63 -9.91 27.08
N ILE A 212 -17.80 -10.57 27.86
CA ILE A 212 -18.18 -11.30 29.06
C ILE A 212 -17.58 -10.57 30.28
N GLY A 213 -18.40 -9.79 30.97
CA GLY A 213 -17.96 -8.96 32.09
C GLY A 213 -16.83 -8.00 31.66
N LYS A 214 -15.61 -8.22 32.13
CA LYS A 214 -14.44 -7.39 31.86
C LYS A 214 -13.64 -7.81 30.60
N LEU A 215 -13.95 -8.97 30.04
CA LEU A 215 -13.26 -9.53 28.88
C LEU A 215 -14.08 -9.27 27.63
N SER A 216 -13.49 -8.60 26.65
CA SER A 216 -13.95 -8.56 25.25
C SER A 216 -12.96 -9.34 24.40
N TYR A 217 -13.46 -10.23 23.54
CA TYR A 217 -12.63 -10.94 22.60
C TYR A 217 -13.25 -10.96 21.21
N TYR A 218 -12.39 -11.06 20.20
CA TYR A 218 -12.77 -11.17 18.81
C TYR A 218 -11.84 -12.16 18.11
N ILE A 219 -12.42 -13.19 17.51
CA ILE A 219 -11.70 -14.27 16.82
C ILE A 219 -12.24 -14.33 15.42
N PHE A 220 -11.36 -14.45 14.43
CA PHE A 220 -11.81 -14.65 13.07
C PHE A 220 -10.83 -15.50 12.23
N TYR A 221 -11.37 -16.05 11.18
CA TYR A 221 -10.66 -16.67 10.08
C TYR A 221 -11.07 -15.99 8.78
N ASN A 222 -10.09 -15.65 7.95
CA ASN A 222 -10.29 -15.07 6.63
C ASN A 222 -9.47 -15.83 5.60
N ARG A 223 -10.15 -16.49 4.65
CA ARG A 223 -9.52 -17.09 3.48
C ARG A 223 -9.78 -16.24 2.26
N LEU A 224 -8.75 -15.94 1.49
CA LEU A 224 -8.82 -15.34 0.18
C LEU A 224 -8.09 -16.25 -0.80
N GLU A 225 -8.76 -16.64 -1.89
CA GLU A 225 -8.17 -17.36 -3.00
C GLU A 225 -8.46 -16.63 -4.29
N SER A 226 -7.43 -16.35 -5.06
CA SER A 226 -7.50 -15.51 -6.25
C SER A 226 -6.60 -16.04 -7.35
N GLN A 227 -7.09 -15.91 -8.58
CA GLN A 227 -6.29 -16.03 -9.78
C GLN A 227 -6.09 -14.62 -10.37
N SER A 228 -4.91 -14.32 -10.91
CA SER A 228 -4.64 -13.04 -11.59
C SER A 228 -4.84 -13.14 -13.11
N GLN A 229 -4.92 -11.99 -13.77
CA GLN A 229 -4.53 -11.87 -15.18
C GLN A 229 -2.98 -11.99 -15.28
N PRO A 230 -2.40 -12.17 -16.50
CA PRO A 230 -0.98 -11.94 -16.69
C PRO A 230 -0.59 -10.53 -16.21
N THR A 231 0.47 -10.44 -15.42
CA THR A 231 0.88 -9.18 -14.81
C THR A 231 2.01 -8.51 -15.60
N ASN A 232 2.70 -9.26 -16.44
CA ASN A 232 3.88 -8.80 -17.19
C ASN A 232 3.97 -9.47 -18.56
N VAL A 233 4.50 -8.76 -19.56
CA VAL A 233 4.87 -9.29 -20.87
C VAL A 233 6.38 -9.43 -20.97
N THR A 234 6.85 -10.56 -21.51
CA THR A 234 8.28 -10.78 -21.75
C THR A 234 8.67 -10.25 -23.14
N VAL A 235 9.62 -9.34 -23.16
CA VAL A 235 10.06 -8.65 -24.37
C VAL A 235 11.56 -8.76 -24.57
N GLU A 236 12.00 -8.96 -25.82
CA GLU A 236 13.40 -8.81 -26.20
C GLU A 236 13.61 -7.43 -26.83
N ASN A 237 14.48 -6.63 -26.20
CA ASN A 237 14.80 -5.27 -26.63
C ASN A 237 16.03 -5.19 -27.55
N SER A 238 16.83 -6.26 -27.59
CA SER A 238 18.07 -6.33 -28.39
C SER A 238 17.78 -6.90 -29.77
N VAL A 239 16.98 -6.21 -30.58
CA VAL A 239 16.61 -6.65 -31.92
C VAL A 239 17.54 -6.05 -32.97
N SER A 240 17.87 -6.85 -33.98
CA SER A 240 18.73 -6.44 -35.09
C SER A 240 18.14 -6.84 -36.46
N ALA A 241 18.52 -6.17 -37.53
CA ALA A 241 18.11 -6.62 -38.86
C ALA A 241 18.71 -8.00 -39.16
N GLY A 242 17.89 -8.97 -39.61
CA GLY A 242 18.37 -10.32 -39.88
C GLY A 242 17.35 -11.21 -40.55
N SER A 243 17.77 -12.46 -40.80
CA SER A 243 16.96 -13.47 -41.48
C SER A 243 17.21 -14.86 -40.90
N SER A 244 17.36 -14.94 -39.58
CA SER A 244 17.44 -16.21 -38.84
C SER A 244 16.20 -17.07 -39.04
N THR A 245 16.05 -18.16 -38.32
CA THR A 245 14.87 -19.03 -38.42
C THR A 245 13.58 -18.25 -38.18
N ALA A 246 12.69 -18.25 -39.17
CA ALA A 246 11.42 -17.51 -39.06
C ALA A 246 10.46 -18.18 -38.05
N VAL A 247 9.78 -17.36 -37.25
CA VAL A 247 8.79 -17.77 -36.30
C VAL A 247 7.50 -16.98 -36.46
N THR A 248 6.41 -17.46 -35.82
CA THR A 248 5.09 -16.83 -35.74
C THR A 248 4.63 -16.74 -34.31
N GLY A 249 3.51 -16.02 -34.04
CA GLY A 249 2.90 -15.88 -32.71
C GLY A 249 3.46 -14.73 -31.88
N VAL A 250 4.63 -14.21 -32.22
CA VAL A 250 5.23 -13.03 -31.58
C VAL A 250 4.78 -11.75 -32.26
N ARG A 251 4.94 -10.60 -31.60
CA ARG A 251 4.58 -9.31 -32.19
C ARG A 251 5.69 -8.26 -32.01
N ASN A 252 5.72 -7.31 -32.97
CA ASN A 252 6.48 -6.07 -32.75
C ASN A 252 5.87 -5.28 -31.61
N PHE A 253 6.74 -4.74 -30.78
CA PHE A 253 6.38 -4.02 -29.57
C PHE A 253 7.20 -2.74 -29.46
N LEU A 254 6.63 -1.68 -28.92
CA LEU A 254 7.36 -0.48 -28.51
C LEU A 254 7.29 -0.38 -27.00
N ASP A 255 8.44 -0.40 -26.37
CA ASP A 255 8.51 -0.19 -24.94
C ASP A 255 8.25 1.28 -24.54
N SER A 256 8.16 1.57 -23.26
CA SER A 256 7.91 2.93 -22.74
C SER A 256 8.97 3.96 -23.18
N ARG A 257 10.15 3.53 -23.66
CA ARG A 257 11.24 4.36 -24.20
C ARG A 257 11.20 4.47 -25.72
N VAL A 258 10.14 3.99 -26.36
CA VAL A 258 9.98 3.98 -27.83
C VAL A 258 11.07 3.15 -28.53
N ARG A 259 11.58 2.10 -27.87
CA ARG A 259 12.52 1.17 -28.48
C ARG A 259 11.76 0.04 -29.18
N ASP A 260 12.22 -0.31 -30.35
CA ASP A 260 11.76 -1.52 -31.05
C ASP A 260 12.09 -2.76 -30.22
N SER A 261 11.09 -3.58 -29.98
CA SER A 261 11.18 -4.80 -29.19
C SER A 261 10.31 -5.89 -29.83
N ILE A 262 10.50 -7.12 -29.42
CA ILE A 262 9.63 -8.25 -29.76
C ILE A 262 9.01 -8.80 -28.47
N ALA A 263 7.69 -8.77 -28.37
CA ALA A 263 6.96 -9.45 -27.31
C ALA A 263 6.78 -10.92 -27.71
N PHE A 264 7.22 -11.84 -26.85
CA PHE A 264 7.26 -13.27 -27.17
C PHE A 264 6.65 -14.20 -26.13
N ALA A 265 6.34 -13.68 -24.94
CA ALA A 265 5.69 -14.42 -23.85
C ALA A 265 4.92 -13.50 -22.91
N ASP A 266 4.12 -14.04 -22.03
CA ASP A 266 3.65 -13.40 -20.82
C ASP A 266 3.80 -14.34 -19.62
N ASP A 267 3.78 -13.78 -18.41
CA ASP A 267 3.96 -14.52 -17.17
C ASP A 267 2.75 -15.41 -16.78
N GLY A 268 1.71 -15.42 -17.60
CA GLY A 268 0.49 -16.16 -17.34
C GLY A 268 -0.24 -15.66 -16.09
N HIS A 269 -0.99 -16.54 -15.47
CA HIS A 269 -1.72 -16.19 -14.25
C HIS A 269 -0.99 -16.65 -12.99
N GLU A 270 -1.03 -15.81 -11.96
CA GLU A 270 -0.66 -16.19 -10.60
C GLU A 270 -1.88 -16.76 -9.86
N ASN A 271 -1.68 -17.83 -9.11
CA ASN A 271 -2.64 -18.32 -8.12
C ASN A 271 -2.13 -17.94 -6.74
N ILE A 272 -3.00 -17.36 -5.92
CA ILE A 272 -2.68 -16.99 -4.55
C ILE A 272 -3.74 -17.48 -3.58
N VAL A 273 -3.27 -17.98 -2.44
CA VAL A 273 -4.11 -18.34 -1.29
C VAL A 273 -3.55 -17.63 -0.06
N ASN A 274 -4.40 -16.90 0.66
CA ASN A 274 -4.08 -16.26 1.92
C ASN A 274 -5.05 -16.76 2.99
N ASP A 275 -4.54 -17.42 4.01
CA ASP A 275 -5.28 -17.90 5.18
C ASP A 275 -4.84 -17.11 6.41
N LEU A 276 -5.71 -16.23 6.91
CA LEU A 276 -5.46 -15.46 8.13
C LEU A 276 -6.33 -15.96 9.27
N PHE A 277 -5.69 -16.41 10.34
CA PHE A 277 -6.34 -16.63 11.63
C PHE A 277 -5.89 -15.56 12.63
N LYS A 278 -6.85 -14.91 13.32
CA LYS A 278 -6.54 -13.83 14.25
C LYS A 278 -7.40 -13.88 15.49
N ILE A 279 -6.75 -13.65 16.64
CA ILE A 279 -7.40 -13.51 17.94
C ILE A 279 -7.02 -12.15 18.53
N LYS A 280 -8.03 -11.44 19.03
CA LYS A 280 -7.88 -10.21 19.79
C LYS A 280 -8.58 -10.34 21.13
N MET A 281 -7.98 -9.78 22.18
CA MET A 281 -8.55 -9.74 23.51
C MET A 281 -8.32 -8.38 24.15
N ASN A 282 -9.37 -7.87 24.82
CA ASN A 282 -9.30 -6.69 25.67
C ASN A 282 -9.83 -7.07 27.06
N TYR A 283 -9.08 -6.75 28.08
CA TYR A 283 -9.46 -7.04 29.45
C TYR A 283 -9.39 -5.79 30.32
N ASP A 284 -10.57 -5.34 30.82
CA ASP A 284 -10.69 -4.21 31.73
C ASP A 284 -10.33 -4.65 33.14
N LEU A 285 -9.03 -4.71 33.48
CA LEU A 285 -8.55 -5.17 34.79
C LEU A 285 -9.15 -4.30 35.91
N SER A 286 -9.20 -2.98 35.68
CA SER A 286 -9.88 -2.00 36.52
C SER A 286 -10.43 -0.85 35.65
N SER A 287 -11.13 0.11 36.25
CA SER A 287 -11.57 1.34 35.55
C SER A 287 -10.40 2.21 35.04
N LYS A 288 -9.16 1.93 35.48
CA LYS A 288 -7.95 2.68 35.17
C LYS A 288 -6.87 1.85 34.49
N LEU A 289 -7.14 0.60 34.13
CA LEU A 289 -6.18 -0.27 33.47
C LEU A 289 -6.90 -1.24 32.54
N LYS A 290 -6.65 -1.10 31.25
CA LYS A 290 -7.07 -2.02 30.19
C LYS A 290 -5.83 -2.72 29.63
N ILE A 291 -5.89 -4.04 29.51
CA ILE A 291 -4.89 -4.86 28.83
C ILE A 291 -5.49 -5.30 27.51
N ARG A 292 -4.72 -5.22 26.43
CA ARG A 292 -5.08 -5.71 25.10
C ARG A 292 -4.03 -6.67 24.56
N GLY A 293 -4.47 -7.65 23.80
CA GLY A 293 -3.60 -8.63 23.18
C GLY A 293 -4.08 -8.98 21.78
N MET A 294 -3.13 -9.31 20.90
CA MET A 294 -3.41 -9.75 19.53
C MET A 294 -2.42 -10.84 19.12
N VAL A 295 -2.93 -11.87 18.47
CA VAL A 295 -2.15 -12.89 17.76
C VAL A 295 -2.77 -13.07 16.39
N GLY A 296 -1.98 -12.90 15.33
CA GLY A 296 -2.35 -13.18 13.95
C GLY A 296 -1.37 -14.16 13.32
N TYR A 297 -1.88 -15.24 12.74
CA TYR A 297 -1.12 -16.20 11.94
C TYR A 297 -1.59 -16.13 10.50
N LEU A 298 -0.67 -15.90 9.59
CA LEU A 298 -0.90 -15.82 8.15
C LEU A 298 -0.14 -16.92 7.45
N ASP A 299 -0.87 -17.76 6.71
CA ASP A 299 -0.32 -18.76 5.79
C ASP A 299 -0.65 -18.33 4.36
N ARG A 300 0.38 -18.22 3.54
CA ARG A 300 0.25 -17.77 2.15
C ARG A 300 0.98 -18.69 1.21
N SER A 301 0.30 -19.08 0.13
CA SER A 301 0.93 -19.72 -1.01
C SER A 301 0.68 -18.92 -2.29
N ARG A 302 1.70 -18.87 -3.14
CA ARG A 302 1.66 -18.26 -4.48
C ARG A 302 2.26 -19.24 -5.48
N SER A 303 1.63 -19.38 -6.65
CA SER A 303 2.24 -20.10 -7.77
C SER A 303 2.00 -19.37 -9.09
N GLN A 304 3.05 -19.32 -9.91
CA GLN A 304 3.06 -18.78 -11.27
C GLN A 304 3.67 -19.84 -12.17
N GLU A 305 2.82 -20.78 -12.63
CA GLU A 305 3.26 -21.98 -13.35
C GLU A 305 2.72 -22.05 -14.78
N ASN A 306 2.04 -21.00 -15.27
CA ASN A 306 1.30 -20.99 -16.51
C ASN A 306 1.79 -19.91 -17.47
N VAL A 307 3.11 -19.82 -17.65
CA VAL A 307 3.74 -18.90 -18.61
C VAL A 307 3.26 -19.20 -20.02
N ASN A 308 2.78 -18.18 -20.74
CA ASN A 308 2.33 -18.29 -22.12
C ASN A 308 3.48 -18.03 -23.09
N ASN A 309 3.95 -19.05 -23.77
CA ASN A 309 4.94 -18.95 -24.83
C ASN A 309 4.25 -18.72 -26.17
N TYR A 310 4.47 -17.57 -26.82
CA TYR A 310 3.86 -17.22 -28.11
C TYR A 310 4.62 -17.77 -29.31
N ILE A 311 5.91 -18.10 -29.15
CA ILE A 311 6.81 -18.43 -30.26
C ILE A 311 6.46 -19.78 -30.86
N LYS A 312 6.10 -19.79 -32.13
CA LYS A 312 5.81 -21.01 -32.90
C LYS A 312 6.75 -21.11 -34.08
N ASP A 313 7.32 -22.30 -34.27
CA ASP A 313 8.06 -22.62 -35.49
C ASP A 313 7.12 -22.88 -36.67
N SER A 314 7.69 -23.17 -37.85
CA SER A 314 6.93 -23.49 -39.07
C SER A 314 6.03 -24.72 -38.95
N SER A 315 6.25 -25.58 -37.97
CA SER A 315 5.43 -26.78 -37.67
C SER A 315 4.41 -26.51 -36.58
N GLY A 316 4.37 -25.30 -36.00
CA GLY A 316 3.43 -24.90 -34.94
C GLY A 316 3.87 -25.31 -33.52
N PHE A 317 5.10 -25.81 -33.33
CA PHE A 317 5.63 -26.16 -32.02
C PHE A 317 6.25 -24.94 -31.32
N ASN A 318 6.11 -24.88 -30.01
CA ASN A 318 6.75 -23.87 -29.19
C ASN A 318 8.27 -23.98 -29.24
N ARG A 319 8.95 -22.81 -29.27
CA ARG A 319 10.39 -22.69 -29.13
C ARG A 319 10.73 -22.01 -27.81
N TRP A 320 11.69 -22.55 -27.08
CA TRP A 320 12.06 -22.15 -25.74
C TRP A 320 13.44 -21.49 -25.65
N SER A 321 14.27 -21.66 -26.69
CA SER A 321 15.59 -21.01 -26.80
C SER A 321 16.04 -20.95 -28.24
N GLY A 322 16.91 -20.01 -28.56
CA GLY A 322 17.54 -19.82 -29.88
C GLY A 322 17.41 -18.42 -30.43
N THR A 323 17.99 -18.21 -31.63
CA THR A 323 17.88 -16.95 -32.38
C THR A 323 16.84 -17.11 -33.48
N PHE A 324 15.87 -16.23 -33.51
CA PHE A 324 14.73 -16.27 -34.42
C PHE A 324 14.56 -14.97 -35.18
N SER A 325 13.83 -15.01 -36.28
CA SER A 325 13.49 -13.83 -37.06
C SER A 325 11.97 -13.63 -37.15
N PHE A 326 11.55 -12.40 -36.94
CA PHE A 326 10.18 -11.96 -37.15
C PHE A 326 10.13 -10.58 -37.82
N ASN A 327 9.42 -10.49 -38.96
CA ASN A 327 9.33 -9.27 -39.78
C ASN A 327 10.69 -8.64 -40.11
N GLY A 328 11.70 -9.46 -40.39
CA GLY A 328 13.05 -9.01 -40.75
C GLY A 328 13.91 -8.52 -39.59
N LYS A 329 13.50 -8.80 -38.35
CA LYS A 329 14.24 -8.53 -37.10
C LYS A 329 14.61 -9.85 -36.44
N ASP A 330 15.90 -10.02 -36.14
CA ASP A 330 16.40 -11.14 -35.35
C ASP A 330 16.40 -10.79 -33.87
N PHE A 331 16.00 -11.75 -33.03
CA PHE A 331 16.01 -11.69 -31.59
C PHE A 331 16.42 -13.03 -30.99
N THR A 332 16.99 -13.01 -29.79
CA THR A 332 17.49 -14.21 -29.11
C THR A 332 16.75 -14.41 -27.79
N ILE A 333 16.30 -15.63 -27.56
CA ILE A 333 15.64 -16.04 -26.30
C ILE A 333 16.42 -17.17 -25.65
N VAL A 334 16.30 -17.28 -24.35
CA VAL A 334 16.91 -18.35 -23.53
C VAL A 334 15.85 -19.07 -22.72
N GLU A 335 16.17 -20.28 -22.25
CA GLU A 335 15.20 -21.13 -21.53
C GLU A 335 14.62 -20.45 -20.27
N ASN A 336 15.42 -19.67 -19.57
CA ASN A 336 15.01 -18.99 -18.36
C ASN A 336 14.09 -17.76 -18.57
N ASP A 337 13.90 -17.31 -19.81
CA ASP A 337 12.87 -16.30 -20.13
C ASP A 337 11.43 -16.81 -19.89
N PHE A 338 11.29 -18.12 -19.64
CA PHE A 338 10.02 -18.80 -19.42
C PHE A 338 9.97 -19.53 -18.08
N ASP A 339 10.74 -19.09 -17.12
CA ASP A 339 10.78 -19.70 -15.79
C ASP A 339 9.41 -19.68 -15.11
N VAL A 340 9.23 -20.57 -14.16
CA VAL A 340 8.02 -20.65 -13.32
C VAL A 340 8.43 -20.60 -11.87
N SER A 341 7.56 -20.03 -11.03
CA SER A 341 7.86 -19.82 -9.63
C SER A 341 6.75 -20.22 -8.68
N THR A 342 7.16 -20.56 -7.45
CA THR A 342 6.23 -20.75 -6.32
C THR A 342 6.79 -20.08 -5.07
N GLN A 343 5.92 -19.66 -4.17
CA GLN A 343 6.30 -19.14 -2.86
C GLN A 343 5.37 -19.69 -1.78
N GLY A 344 5.94 -20.22 -0.71
CA GLY A 344 5.26 -20.53 0.55
C GLY A 344 5.73 -19.60 1.64
N LYS A 345 4.79 -18.99 2.38
CA LYS A 345 5.14 -18.06 3.45
C LYS A 345 4.21 -18.20 4.65
N GLN A 346 4.80 -18.32 5.84
CA GLN A 346 4.09 -18.37 7.11
C GLN A 346 4.64 -17.28 8.03
N ASP A 347 3.74 -16.42 8.49
CA ASP A 347 4.07 -15.26 9.31
C ASP A 347 3.26 -15.25 10.61
N LEU A 348 3.89 -14.82 11.69
CA LEU A 348 3.27 -14.61 13.00
C LEU A 348 3.40 -13.15 13.43
N LEU A 349 2.27 -12.52 13.73
CA LEU A 349 2.21 -11.21 14.35
C LEU A 349 1.65 -11.34 15.76
N THR A 350 2.38 -10.86 16.76
CA THR A 350 1.96 -10.88 18.16
C THR A 350 2.04 -9.48 18.75
N GLY A 351 1.13 -9.16 19.64
CA GLY A 351 1.16 -7.90 20.35
C GLY A 351 0.45 -7.96 21.70
N ILE A 352 0.98 -7.24 22.66
CA ILE A 352 0.38 -6.98 23.95
C ILE A 352 0.46 -5.49 24.26
N GLY A 353 -0.59 -4.92 24.81
CA GLY A 353 -0.61 -3.53 25.24
C GLY A 353 -1.30 -3.35 26.59
N ALA A 354 -0.93 -2.29 27.27
CA ALA A 354 -1.56 -1.86 28.50
C ALA A 354 -1.81 -0.35 28.45
N SER A 355 -3.04 0.07 28.70
CA SER A 355 -3.39 1.49 28.71
C SER A 355 -4.25 1.82 29.90
N GLY A 356 -4.18 3.07 30.36
CA GLY A 356 -4.98 3.49 31.50
C GLY A 356 -4.60 4.87 32.04
N GLU A 357 -5.06 5.13 33.28
CA GLU A 357 -4.84 6.40 33.97
C GLU A 357 -4.03 6.18 35.24
N LEU A 358 -2.96 6.96 35.38
CA LEU A 358 -2.15 7.05 36.59
C LEU A 358 -2.63 8.18 37.50
N ALA A 359 -2.09 8.23 38.71
CA ALA A 359 -2.37 9.31 39.65
C ALA A 359 -2.06 10.69 39.03
N GLY A 360 -2.92 11.67 39.34
CA GLY A 360 -2.78 13.04 38.86
C GLY A 360 -3.29 13.25 37.43
N GLY A 361 -4.08 12.33 36.84
CA GLY A 361 -4.69 12.46 35.52
C GLY A 361 -3.71 12.31 34.34
N TRP A 362 -2.68 11.49 34.52
CA TRP A 362 -1.82 11.05 33.43
C TRP A 362 -2.38 9.81 32.76
N ASN A 363 -2.60 9.85 31.48
CA ASN A 363 -2.84 8.67 30.68
C ASN A 363 -1.52 8.02 30.29
N TYR A 364 -1.52 6.72 30.11
CA TYR A 364 -0.41 5.98 29.54
C TYR A 364 -0.89 4.92 28.57
N ASP A 365 -0.03 4.57 27.64
CA ASP A 365 -0.20 3.49 26.70
C ASP A 365 1.15 2.82 26.42
N ALA A 366 1.25 1.55 26.74
CA ALA A 366 2.44 0.72 26.50
C ALA A 366 2.08 -0.38 25.51
N VAL A 367 2.94 -0.60 24.51
CA VAL A 367 2.79 -1.62 23.48
C VAL A 367 4.09 -2.38 23.33
N LEU A 368 3.99 -3.70 23.29
CA LEU A 368 5.06 -4.62 22.87
C LEU A 368 4.49 -5.43 21.71
N SER A 369 5.19 -5.50 20.58
CA SER A 369 4.79 -6.33 19.45
C SER A 369 5.98 -6.96 18.75
N ALA A 370 5.74 -8.09 18.08
CA ALA A 370 6.70 -8.77 17.27
C ALA A 370 6.05 -9.33 16.00
N TYR A 371 6.75 -9.21 14.90
CA TYR A 371 6.47 -9.91 13.65
C TYR A 371 7.61 -10.89 13.39
N THR A 372 7.29 -12.14 13.13
CA THR A 372 8.24 -13.20 12.89
C THR A 372 7.89 -13.94 11.61
N VAL A 373 8.83 -14.04 10.71
CA VAL A 373 8.75 -14.95 9.56
C VAL A 373 9.07 -16.34 10.08
N LEU A 374 8.07 -17.23 10.06
CA LEU A 374 8.23 -18.63 10.46
C LEU A 374 8.78 -19.46 9.32
N GLN A 375 8.33 -19.17 8.10
CA GLN A 375 8.81 -19.75 6.84
C GLN A 375 8.58 -18.71 5.73
N ASP A 376 9.55 -18.55 4.82
CA ASP A 376 9.41 -17.81 3.57
C ASP A 376 10.38 -18.42 2.56
N GLU A 377 9.85 -19.20 1.64
CA GLU A 377 10.59 -19.92 0.61
C GLU A 377 10.07 -19.53 -0.76
N SER A 378 10.94 -18.98 -1.59
CA SER A 378 10.70 -18.76 -3.01
C SER A 378 11.47 -19.76 -3.83
N ARG A 379 10.83 -20.34 -4.83
CA ARG A 379 11.37 -21.38 -5.67
C ARG A 379 11.14 -21.02 -7.13
N ASP A 380 12.21 -21.02 -7.92
CA ASP A 380 12.19 -20.67 -9.32
C ASP A 380 12.82 -21.80 -10.12
N SER A 381 12.21 -22.20 -11.24
CA SER A 381 12.81 -23.18 -12.16
C SER A 381 13.83 -22.50 -13.06
N ASP A 382 14.87 -23.21 -13.47
CA ASP A 382 15.81 -22.70 -14.48
C ASP A 382 15.23 -22.81 -15.91
N GLN A 383 14.16 -23.58 -16.09
CA GLN A 383 13.53 -23.85 -17.38
C GLN A 383 12.03 -24.06 -17.18
N ASN A 384 11.25 -23.78 -18.22
CA ASN A 384 9.82 -24.09 -18.18
C ASN A 384 9.57 -25.60 -18.18
N PRO A 385 8.69 -26.15 -17.31
CA PRO A 385 8.33 -27.57 -17.29
C PRO A 385 7.79 -28.14 -18.61
N ASN A 386 7.33 -27.26 -19.50
CA ASN A 386 6.86 -27.67 -20.84
C ASN A 386 7.98 -27.67 -21.90
N SER A 387 9.19 -27.23 -21.56
CA SER A 387 10.34 -27.29 -22.45
C SER A 387 10.84 -28.73 -22.59
N PRO A 388 11.22 -29.17 -23.83
CA PRO A 388 11.83 -30.49 -24.01
C PRO A 388 13.17 -30.68 -23.29
N SER A 389 13.85 -29.60 -22.91
CA SER A 389 15.13 -29.60 -22.19
C SER A 389 14.99 -29.54 -20.68
N PHE A 390 13.76 -29.52 -20.15
CA PHE A 390 13.52 -29.40 -18.72
C PHE A 390 14.17 -30.53 -17.90
N ASP A 391 14.97 -30.17 -16.91
CA ASP A 391 15.77 -31.09 -16.08
C ASP A 391 15.45 -31.04 -14.57
N ASN A 392 14.40 -30.34 -14.18
CA ASN A 392 14.00 -30.05 -12.80
C ASN A 392 14.93 -29.12 -12.00
N ALA A 393 16.04 -28.67 -12.58
CA ALA A 393 16.93 -27.74 -11.88
C ALA A 393 16.27 -26.38 -11.63
N GLY A 394 16.77 -25.69 -10.62
CA GLY A 394 16.28 -24.36 -10.29
C GLY A 394 16.91 -23.79 -9.04
N ARG A 395 16.21 -22.89 -8.39
CA ARG A 395 16.66 -22.12 -7.23
C ARG A 395 15.69 -22.20 -6.08
N LEU A 396 16.24 -22.20 -4.89
CA LEU A 396 15.55 -22.01 -3.63
C LEU A 396 16.12 -20.77 -2.95
N THR A 397 15.26 -19.80 -2.60
CA THR A 397 15.62 -18.67 -1.74
C THR A 397 14.77 -18.71 -0.49
N GLU A 398 15.42 -18.69 0.65
CA GLU A 398 14.74 -18.73 1.96
C GLU A 398 15.10 -17.52 2.82
N PHE A 399 14.17 -17.14 3.71
CA PHE A 399 14.35 -16.12 4.73
C PHE A 399 14.31 -16.78 6.10
N SER A 400 15.44 -16.80 6.76
CA SER A 400 15.60 -17.35 8.13
C SER A 400 15.81 -16.20 9.11
N HIS A 401 15.46 -16.43 10.39
CA HIS A 401 15.70 -15.46 11.49
C HIS A 401 15.26 -14.02 11.17
N THR A 402 14.21 -13.87 10.37
CA THR A 402 13.74 -12.59 9.83
C THR A 402 12.51 -12.12 10.59
N GLY A 403 12.50 -10.83 10.96
CA GLY A 403 11.38 -10.23 11.68
C GLY A 403 11.75 -8.92 12.35
N TRP A 404 10.78 -8.34 13.07
CA TRP A 404 11.00 -7.16 13.89
C TRP A 404 10.29 -7.24 15.24
N GLN A 405 10.79 -6.45 16.19
CA GLN A 405 10.20 -6.24 17.50
C GLN A 405 10.05 -4.75 17.75
N LEU A 406 9.02 -4.37 18.47
CA LEU A 406 8.73 -2.98 18.82
C LEU A 406 8.29 -2.89 20.27
N PHE A 407 8.82 -1.91 20.98
CA PHE A 407 8.30 -1.45 22.27
C PHE A 407 8.01 0.04 22.19
N GLU A 408 6.80 0.43 22.58
CA GLU A 408 6.34 1.82 22.63
C GLU A 408 5.76 2.11 24.01
N LEU A 409 6.17 3.20 24.63
CA LEU A 409 5.60 3.70 25.87
C LEU A 409 5.26 5.16 25.70
N ARG A 410 4.00 5.51 25.93
CA ARG A 410 3.47 6.87 25.78
C ARG A 410 2.79 7.34 27.04
N PHE A 411 2.91 8.62 27.32
CA PHE A 411 2.20 9.31 28.37
C PHE A 411 1.60 10.59 27.80
N ASP A 412 0.39 10.87 28.18
CA ASP A 412 -0.23 12.15 27.88
C ASP A 412 -0.98 12.71 29.10
N LYS A 413 -1.10 14.01 29.12
CA LYS A 413 -1.87 14.70 30.12
C LYS A 413 -2.46 15.99 29.58
N ASP A 414 -3.78 16.06 29.63
CA ASP A 414 -4.52 17.31 29.49
C ASP A 414 -4.39 18.15 30.76
N LYS A 415 -4.38 19.49 30.60
CA LYS A 415 -4.20 20.42 31.73
C LYS A 415 -2.92 20.11 32.52
N PHE A 416 -1.80 19.96 31.81
CA PHE A 416 -0.52 19.47 32.33
C PHE A 416 -0.02 20.26 33.57
N ILE A 417 0.26 21.55 33.42
CA ILE A 417 0.65 22.44 34.52
C ILE A 417 -0.41 23.55 34.70
N ARG A 418 -1.07 23.91 33.61
CA ARG A 418 -2.11 24.92 33.51
C ARG A 418 -3.26 24.36 32.68
N PRO A 419 -4.51 24.87 32.82
CA PRO A 419 -5.67 24.41 32.05
C PRO A 419 -5.47 24.52 30.53
N GLU A 420 -4.62 25.44 30.07
CA GLU A 420 -4.38 25.72 28.66
C GLU A 420 -3.26 24.85 28.05
N LEU A 421 -2.53 24.08 28.88
CA LEU A 421 -1.40 23.27 28.46
C LEU A 421 -1.78 21.79 28.43
N SER A 422 -1.35 21.09 27.40
CA SER A 422 -1.34 19.63 27.29
C SER A 422 0.06 19.13 26.98
N PHE A 423 0.36 17.93 27.41
CA PHE A 423 1.64 17.29 27.16
C PHE A 423 1.43 15.86 26.68
N GLU A 424 2.20 15.44 25.68
CA GLU A 424 2.38 14.07 25.23
C GLU A 424 3.87 13.77 25.14
N GLY A 425 4.29 12.58 25.54
CA GLY A 425 5.69 12.16 25.38
C GLY A 425 5.83 10.68 25.53
N GLY A 426 6.97 10.14 25.12
CA GLY A 426 7.16 8.72 25.16
C GLY A 426 8.55 8.26 24.80
N TYR A 427 8.71 6.94 24.88
CA TYR A 427 9.89 6.21 24.49
C TYR A 427 9.51 5.15 23.46
N HIS A 428 10.36 4.96 22.46
CA HIS A 428 10.22 3.98 21.40
C HIS A 428 11.51 3.18 21.26
N TYR A 429 11.35 1.88 21.04
CA TYR A 429 12.42 0.97 20.63
C TYR A 429 11.92 0.08 19.52
N ASP A 430 12.69 -0.05 18.46
CA ASP A 430 12.53 -1.08 17.46
C ASP A 430 13.83 -1.83 17.19
N HIS A 431 13.68 -3.10 16.84
CA HIS A 431 14.74 -4.00 16.38
C HIS A 431 14.26 -4.71 15.14
N ALA A 432 15.08 -4.73 14.09
CA ALA A 432 14.80 -5.45 12.85
C ALA A 432 15.98 -6.32 12.45
N ARG A 433 15.70 -7.56 12.03
CA ARG A 433 16.68 -8.54 11.54
C ARG A 433 16.21 -9.12 10.22
N LEU A 434 17.07 -9.13 9.23
CA LEU A 434 16.85 -9.70 7.90
C LEU A 434 18.00 -10.64 7.57
N GLU A 435 17.69 -11.88 7.21
CA GLU A 435 18.63 -12.87 6.69
C GLU A 435 18.01 -13.62 5.51
N THR A 436 18.79 -13.79 4.46
CA THR A 436 18.39 -14.52 3.26
C THR A 436 19.52 -15.43 2.82
N ALA A 437 19.17 -16.62 2.29
CA ALA A 437 20.09 -17.55 1.67
C ALA A 437 19.49 -18.11 0.38
N SER A 438 20.33 -18.34 -0.62
CA SER A 438 19.94 -18.89 -1.92
C SER A 438 20.79 -20.10 -2.29
N TYR A 439 20.15 -21.08 -2.92
CA TYR A 439 20.75 -22.35 -3.33
C TYR A 439 20.36 -22.67 -4.76
N ASN A 440 21.26 -23.26 -5.56
CA ASN A 440 20.88 -23.99 -6.74
C ASN A 440 20.40 -25.38 -6.33
N THR A 441 19.32 -25.82 -6.92
CA THR A 441 18.68 -27.11 -6.59
C THR A 441 18.60 -28.01 -7.80
N THR A 442 18.62 -29.32 -7.58
CA THR A 442 18.40 -30.32 -8.64
C THR A 442 16.92 -30.65 -8.83
N ASP A 443 16.08 -30.27 -7.89
CA ASP A 443 14.63 -30.33 -7.98
C ASP A 443 14.05 -29.06 -7.38
N TRP A 444 13.66 -28.11 -8.22
CA TRP A 444 13.20 -26.80 -7.79
C TRP A 444 11.94 -26.84 -6.92
N LYS A 445 11.08 -27.86 -7.09
CA LYS A 445 9.84 -27.99 -6.29
C LYS A 445 10.06 -28.70 -4.95
N GLN A 446 10.94 -29.68 -4.88
CA GLN A 446 11.02 -30.59 -3.75
C GLN A 446 12.25 -30.36 -2.85
N SER A 447 13.37 -29.84 -3.41
CA SER A 447 14.57 -29.64 -2.62
C SER A 447 14.34 -28.71 -1.42
N THR A 448 14.94 -29.04 -0.29
CA THR A 448 15.00 -28.20 0.91
C THR A 448 16.40 -27.58 1.06
N ALA A 449 16.59 -26.56 1.88
CA ALA A 449 17.91 -25.95 2.08
C ALA A 449 18.98 -26.93 2.56
N ASP A 450 18.59 -27.96 3.31
CA ASP A 450 19.47 -29.00 3.85
C ASP A 450 19.76 -30.17 2.88
N ASP A 451 19.23 -30.10 1.65
CA ASP A 451 19.46 -31.18 0.65
C ASP A 451 20.93 -31.19 0.21
N GLU A 452 21.62 -32.36 0.40
CA GLU A 452 23.06 -32.55 0.07
C GLU A 452 23.37 -32.34 -1.42
N ASN A 453 22.37 -32.42 -2.30
CA ASN A 453 22.54 -32.20 -3.74
C ASN A 453 22.46 -30.70 -4.12
N ASN A 454 22.07 -29.83 -3.21
CA ASN A 454 22.03 -28.39 -3.44
C ASN A 454 23.45 -27.82 -3.42
N SER A 455 23.67 -26.79 -4.20
CA SER A 455 24.87 -25.96 -4.11
C SER A 455 24.53 -24.59 -3.55
N PHE A 456 25.18 -24.20 -2.47
CA PHE A 456 25.07 -22.86 -1.90
C PHE A 456 25.46 -21.78 -2.93
N ARG A 457 24.66 -20.74 -3.07
CA ARG A 457 24.94 -19.59 -3.94
C ARG A 457 25.41 -18.39 -3.16
N ASN A 458 24.56 -17.84 -2.32
CA ASN A 458 24.86 -16.68 -1.50
C ASN A 458 23.99 -16.64 -0.25
N SER A 459 24.44 -15.87 0.72
CA SER A 459 23.60 -15.41 1.83
C SER A 459 23.99 -14.00 2.23
N SER A 460 23.03 -13.25 2.73
CA SER A 460 23.26 -11.89 3.21
C SER A 460 22.28 -11.53 4.31
N GLY A 461 22.63 -10.56 5.12
CA GLY A 461 21.75 -10.12 6.18
C GLY A 461 22.39 -9.12 7.12
N GLY A 462 21.61 -8.69 8.11
CA GLY A 462 22.04 -7.78 9.15
C GLY A 462 20.89 -7.30 10.02
N GLN A 463 21.22 -6.42 10.96
CA GLN A 463 20.33 -5.98 12.01
C GLN A 463 20.36 -4.46 12.16
N THR A 464 19.23 -3.89 12.59
CA THR A 464 19.15 -2.48 12.99
C THR A 464 18.38 -2.33 14.30
N ASP A 465 18.81 -1.39 15.14
CA ASP A 465 18.12 -0.95 16.34
C ASP A 465 17.83 0.53 16.27
N THR A 466 16.68 0.95 16.80
CA THR A 466 16.35 2.37 17.01
C THR A 466 15.82 2.60 18.41
N HIS A 467 16.43 3.51 19.15
CA HIS A 467 15.92 4.03 20.40
C HIS A 467 15.48 5.48 20.20
N ALA A 468 14.28 5.85 20.65
CA ALA A 468 13.86 7.23 20.55
C ALA A 468 13.11 7.73 21.78
N ILE A 469 13.27 9.03 22.04
CA ILE A 469 12.47 9.76 23.02
C ILE A 469 11.77 10.90 22.25
N HIS A 470 10.50 11.08 22.52
CA HIS A 470 9.73 12.16 21.92
C HIS A 470 8.91 12.92 22.96
N GLY A 471 8.59 14.18 22.65
CA GLY A 471 7.70 14.99 23.46
C GLY A 471 7.00 16.05 22.62
N ASN A 472 5.78 16.41 23.01
CA ASN A 472 4.97 17.45 22.39
C ASN A 472 4.25 18.24 23.47
N LEU A 473 4.35 19.55 23.42
CA LEU A 473 3.64 20.49 24.29
C LEU A 473 2.59 21.23 23.46
N GLY A 474 1.33 21.09 23.80
CA GLY A 474 0.23 21.86 23.25
C GLY A 474 -0.13 23.02 24.17
N TRP A 475 -0.31 24.22 23.61
CA TRP A 475 -0.66 25.42 24.32
C TRP A 475 -1.81 26.17 23.63
N ARG A 476 -2.97 26.16 24.26
CA ARG A 476 -4.14 26.95 23.83
C ARG A 476 -4.13 28.31 24.53
N PHE A 477 -3.31 29.24 23.99
CA PHE A 477 -3.09 30.54 24.59
C PHE A 477 -4.25 31.54 24.39
N SER A 478 -5.23 31.17 23.55
CA SER A 478 -6.52 31.85 23.47
C SER A 478 -7.61 30.89 22.97
N PRO A 479 -8.92 31.23 23.10
CA PRO A 479 -9.99 30.40 22.54
C PRO A 479 -9.91 30.13 21.04
N LYS A 480 -9.15 30.97 20.32
CA LYS A 480 -9.00 30.90 18.85
C LYS A 480 -7.64 30.40 18.40
N TRP A 481 -6.65 30.32 19.27
CA TRP A 481 -5.29 30.02 18.90
C TRP A 481 -4.71 28.88 19.72
N ASP A 482 -4.09 27.95 19.05
CA ASP A 482 -3.28 26.88 19.66
C ASP A 482 -1.87 26.84 19.03
N LEU A 483 -0.89 26.48 19.84
CA LEU A 483 0.49 26.26 19.44
C LEU A 483 0.92 24.87 19.91
N GLN A 484 1.54 24.10 19.07
CA GLN A 484 2.21 22.87 19.45
C GLN A 484 3.69 22.96 19.14
N VAL A 485 4.51 22.55 20.10
CA VAL A 485 5.98 22.48 19.94
C VAL A 485 6.43 21.13 20.46
N GLY A 486 7.10 20.39 19.63
CA GLY A 486 7.59 19.07 19.97
C GLY A 486 8.87 18.70 19.26
N GLY A 487 9.35 17.52 19.57
CA GLY A 487 10.54 16.96 18.95
C GLY A 487 10.72 15.50 19.27
N ARG A 488 11.54 14.84 18.47
CA ARG A 488 11.94 13.45 18.62
C ARG A 488 13.46 13.37 18.46
N THR A 489 14.11 12.69 19.41
CA THR A 489 15.52 12.33 19.32
C THR A 489 15.62 10.84 19.13
N GLU A 490 16.38 10.40 18.13
CA GLU A 490 16.54 9.01 17.76
C GLU A 490 18.02 8.66 17.75
N ALA A 491 18.36 7.51 18.34
CA ALA A 491 19.67 6.87 18.25
C ALA A 491 19.48 5.55 17.51
N TRP A 492 20.08 5.45 16.34
CA TRP A 492 20.01 4.31 15.45
C TRP A 492 21.37 3.62 15.33
N ARG A 493 21.33 2.30 15.19
CA ARG A 493 22.52 1.47 14.97
C ARG A 493 22.24 0.42 13.90
N SER A 494 23.22 0.16 13.05
CA SER A 494 23.28 -1.00 12.17
C SER A 494 24.47 -1.88 12.50
N PHE A 495 24.26 -3.19 12.59
CA PHE A 495 25.28 -4.12 13.08
C PHE A 495 25.03 -5.55 12.55
N ASN A 496 26.02 -6.42 12.77
CA ASN A 496 25.99 -7.81 12.33
C ASN A 496 25.66 -7.97 10.82
N GLY A 497 26.05 -6.99 9.99
CA GLY A 497 25.90 -7.09 8.55
C GLY A 497 26.90 -8.08 7.97
N PHE A 498 26.44 -8.96 7.07
CA PHE A 498 27.28 -9.94 6.39
C PHE A 498 26.83 -10.17 4.95
N LYS A 499 27.79 -10.67 4.15
CA LYS A 499 27.55 -11.18 2.79
C LYS A 499 28.51 -12.34 2.55
N HIS A 500 27.98 -13.49 2.14
CA HIS A 500 28.71 -14.65 1.69
C HIS A 500 28.34 -15.00 0.27
N GLU A 501 29.31 -15.32 -0.57
CA GLU A 501 29.12 -15.83 -1.92
C GLU A 501 29.79 -17.19 -2.05
N SER A 502 29.42 -18.00 -3.04
CA SER A 502 29.87 -19.39 -3.21
C SER A 502 31.39 -19.59 -3.25
N VAL A 503 32.17 -18.54 -3.48
CA VAL A 503 33.63 -18.59 -3.67
C VAL A 503 34.43 -17.81 -2.63
N SER A 504 33.80 -16.93 -1.83
CA SER A 504 34.52 -16.15 -0.81
C SER A 504 33.57 -15.55 0.22
N GLU A 505 33.95 -15.63 1.49
CA GLU A 505 33.38 -14.80 2.53
C GLU A 505 33.81 -13.34 2.27
N ILE A 506 32.87 -12.52 1.80
CA ILE A 506 33.06 -11.09 1.72
C ILE A 506 32.69 -10.53 3.07
N GLY A 507 33.65 -10.34 3.94
CA GLY A 507 33.57 -10.04 5.37
C GLY A 507 32.43 -9.16 5.85
N GLY A 508 32.24 -9.08 7.16
CA GLY A 508 31.19 -8.32 7.83
C GLY A 508 31.21 -6.83 7.47
N HIS A 509 30.04 -6.23 7.36
CA HIS A 509 29.90 -4.78 7.16
C HIS A 509 30.24 -4.03 8.45
N VAL A 510 30.81 -2.83 8.30
CA VAL A 510 31.15 -1.98 9.44
C VAL A 510 29.88 -1.55 10.17
N GLU A 511 29.89 -1.71 11.49
CA GLU A 511 28.83 -1.21 12.37
C GLU A 511 28.77 0.33 12.30
N ARG A 512 27.57 0.86 12.40
CA ARG A 512 27.32 2.31 12.32
C ARG A 512 26.33 2.74 13.39
N ASP A 513 26.61 3.87 14.00
CA ASP A 513 25.74 4.56 14.96
C ASP A 513 25.44 5.97 14.45
N GLU A 514 24.19 6.38 14.54
CA GLU A 514 23.73 7.71 14.11
C GLU A 514 22.75 8.28 15.14
N VAL A 515 22.80 9.57 15.39
CA VAL A 515 21.84 10.28 16.24
C VAL A 515 21.20 11.41 15.48
N ALA A 516 19.88 11.53 15.57
CA ALA A 516 19.11 12.56 14.89
C ALA A 516 18.13 13.26 15.84
N PHE A 517 17.93 14.57 15.62
CA PHE A 517 16.88 15.35 16.27
C PHE A 517 15.91 15.94 15.25
N SER A 518 14.63 15.71 15.48
CA SER A 518 13.51 16.04 14.58
C SER A 518 12.52 16.99 15.28
N PRO A 519 12.76 18.33 15.28
CA PRO A 519 11.84 19.32 15.85
C PRO A 519 10.57 19.46 15.00
N LYS A 520 9.46 19.83 15.66
CA LYS A 520 8.16 20.05 15.03
C LYS A 520 7.44 21.21 15.70
N VAL A 521 6.72 22.00 14.90
CA VAL A 521 5.90 23.10 15.38
C VAL A 521 4.62 23.21 14.56
N SER A 522 3.50 23.48 15.21
CA SER A 522 2.21 23.71 14.56
C SER A 522 1.48 24.87 15.24
N LEU A 523 0.98 25.81 14.42
CA LEU A 523 0.15 26.93 14.86
C LEU A 523 -1.25 26.79 14.26
N GLY A 524 -2.26 26.71 15.11
CA GLY A 524 -3.66 26.65 14.74
C GLY A 524 -4.39 27.97 15.02
N PHE A 525 -5.31 28.33 14.11
CA PHE A 525 -6.18 29.49 14.25
C PHE A 525 -7.61 29.12 13.87
N LYS A 526 -8.52 29.20 14.85
CA LYS A 526 -9.95 28.95 14.71
C LYS A 526 -10.74 30.26 14.91
N PRO A 527 -10.87 31.09 13.86
CA PRO A 527 -11.61 32.36 13.99
C PRO A 527 -13.09 32.16 14.30
N LYS A 528 -13.66 31.05 13.81
CA LYS A 528 -15.02 30.56 14.06
C LYS A 528 -15.00 29.08 14.39
N SER A 529 -16.08 28.57 14.96
CA SER A 529 -16.21 27.15 15.34
C SER A 529 -16.16 26.17 14.16
N ASP A 530 -16.47 26.65 12.96
CA ASP A 530 -16.54 25.89 11.70
C ASP A 530 -15.36 26.13 10.76
N LEU A 531 -14.38 26.97 11.15
CA LEU A 531 -13.22 27.32 10.32
C LEU A 531 -11.91 27.08 11.08
N ASP A 532 -11.06 26.21 10.54
CA ASP A 532 -9.71 25.89 11.05
C ASP A 532 -8.65 26.25 10.03
N LEU A 533 -7.66 27.04 10.45
CA LEU A 533 -6.45 27.33 9.70
C LEU A 533 -5.26 26.79 10.49
N ARG A 534 -4.39 26.03 9.82
CA ARG A 534 -3.22 25.45 10.49
C ARG A 534 -2.00 25.58 9.62
N PHE A 535 -0.90 25.98 10.26
CA PHE A 535 0.43 26.01 9.67
C PHE A 535 1.35 25.13 10.50
N SER A 536 2.05 24.20 9.85
CA SER A 536 2.97 23.28 10.54
C SER A 536 4.30 23.16 9.82
N LEU A 537 5.37 23.08 10.60
CA LEU A 537 6.74 22.83 10.16
C LEU A 537 7.27 21.59 10.90
N ALA A 538 7.99 20.76 10.20
CA ALA A 538 8.62 19.58 10.77
C ALA A 538 9.98 19.31 10.12
N ARG A 539 10.92 18.80 10.91
CA ARG A 539 12.05 18.02 10.43
C ARG A 539 11.82 16.56 10.74
N SER A 540 12.24 15.66 9.86
CA SER A 540 12.20 14.23 10.07
C SER A 540 13.47 13.57 9.56
N THR A 541 13.86 12.45 10.18
CA THR A 541 15.01 11.65 9.75
C THR A 541 14.55 10.22 9.57
N ARG A 542 14.77 9.63 8.38
CA ARG A 542 14.54 8.20 8.12
C ARG A 542 15.87 7.48 8.00
N PHE A 543 16.07 6.49 8.83
CA PHE A 543 17.23 5.63 8.76
C PHE A 543 17.05 4.53 7.70
N PRO A 544 18.13 4.05 7.08
CA PRO A 544 18.06 2.94 6.14
C PRO A 544 17.57 1.65 6.82
N LEU A 545 16.80 0.85 6.08
CA LEU A 545 16.30 -0.46 6.50
C LEU A 545 17.33 -1.57 6.23
N PRO A 546 17.22 -2.74 6.89
CA PRO A 546 18.09 -3.88 6.65
C PRO A 546 18.23 -4.27 5.17
N GLN A 547 17.15 -4.27 4.38
CA GLN A 547 17.22 -4.52 2.94
C GLN A 547 18.14 -3.54 2.22
N GLU A 548 17.98 -2.26 2.48
CA GLU A 548 18.74 -1.21 1.79
C GLU A 548 20.25 -1.29 2.10
N LEU A 549 20.59 -1.79 3.29
CA LEU A 549 21.97 -1.91 3.76
C LEU A 549 22.63 -3.24 3.42
N PHE A 550 21.90 -4.36 3.50
CA PHE A 550 22.51 -5.68 3.62
C PHE A 550 22.00 -6.71 2.61
N GLU A 551 20.77 -6.58 2.07
CA GLU A 551 20.21 -7.61 1.19
C GLU A 551 20.94 -7.64 -0.14
N ASN A 552 21.46 -8.81 -0.50
CA ASN A 552 21.95 -9.13 -1.83
C ASN A 552 21.13 -10.30 -2.36
N VAL A 553 20.48 -10.09 -3.48
CA VAL A 553 19.74 -11.12 -4.19
C VAL A 553 20.37 -11.25 -5.57
N ASP A 554 20.77 -12.46 -5.91
CA ASP A 554 21.26 -12.84 -7.22
C ASP A 554 20.20 -13.73 -7.87
N ALA A 555 19.25 -13.09 -8.54
CA ALA A 555 18.21 -13.76 -9.31
C ALA A 555 18.62 -13.91 -10.78
N LEU A 556 17.87 -14.70 -11.56
CA LEU A 556 18.19 -14.95 -12.97
C LEU A 556 18.15 -13.68 -13.80
N GLU A 557 17.17 -12.81 -13.52
CA GLU A 557 16.92 -11.59 -14.29
C GLU A 557 17.22 -10.31 -13.52
N ASP A 558 17.16 -10.34 -12.18
CA ASP A 558 17.28 -9.18 -11.29
C ASP A 558 18.30 -9.40 -10.18
N ASN A 559 19.40 -8.67 -10.22
CA ASN A 559 20.35 -8.61 -9.11
C ASN A 559 20.05 -7.41 -8.20
N SER A 560 20.01 -7.63 -6.90
CA SER A 560 19.96 -6.57 -5.90
C SER A 560 21.28 -6.48 -5.14
N ILE A 561 21.90 -5.30 -5.18
CA ILE A 561 23.18 -5.06 -4.51
C ILE A 561 22.95 -4.18 -3.28
N SER A 562 23.43 -4.65 -2.13
CA SER A 562 23.41 -3.91 -0.86
C SER A 562 24.24 -2.64 -0.90
N SER A 563 23.84 -1.66 -0.09
CA SER A 563 24.53 -0.37 0.03
C SER A 563 24.75 0.01 1.50
N PRO A 564 25.73 -0.61 2.20
CA PRO A 564 25.96 -0.37 3.64
C PRO A 564 26.34 1.06 3.98
N GLY A 565 26.81 1.83 3.00
CA GLY A 565 27.21 3.24 3.12
C GLY A 565 26.09 4.26 3.01
N LEU A 566 24.82 3.85 2.87
CA LEU A 566 23.70 4.77 2.72
C LEU A 566 23.57 5.71 3.90
N LYS A 567 23.39 7.01 3.61
CA LYS A 567 23.14 8.02 4.62
C LYS A 567 21.64 8.07 4.94
N PRO A 568 21.28 8.43 6.19
CA PRO A 568 19.88 8.69 6.55
C PRO A 568 19.29 9.81 5.68
N GLU A 569 18.02 9.69 5.36
CA GLU A 569 17.25 10.76 4.72
C GLU A 569 16.89 11.82 5.74
N VAL A 570 17.04 13.08 5.39
CA VAL A 570 16.62 14.20 6.24
C VAL A 570 15.66 15.08 5.47
N GLY A 571 14.41 15.14 5.94
CA GLY A 571 13.34 15.94 5.36
C GLY A 571 13.04 17.19 6.18
N ASN A 572 12.84 18.32 5.50
CA ASN A 572 12.22 19.52 6.05
C ASN A 572 10.84 19.68 5.38
N HIS A 573 9.81 19.79 6.19
CA HIS A 573 8.42 19.72 5.76
C HIS A 573 7.66 20.96 6.23
N ALA A 574 6.78 21.47 5.36
CA ALA A 574 5.83 22.54 5.70
C ALA A 574 4.45 22.19 5.17
N THR A 575 3.40 22.50 5.92
CA THR A 575 2.02 22.37 5.45
C THR A 575 1.15 23.52 5.92
N ILE A 576 0.23 23.94 5.04
CA ILE A 576 -0.85 24.86 5.34
C ILE A 576 -2.16 24.12 5.11
N MET A 577 -3.06 24.15 6.07
CA MET A 577 -4.40 23.59 5.97
C MET A 577 -5.43 24.69 6.24
N VAL A 578 -6.46 24.74 5.41
CA VAL A 578 -7.65 25.56 5.63
C VAL A 578 -8.86 24.65 5.52
N GLY A 579 -9.57 24.43 6.61
CA GLY A 579 -10.74 23.58 6.69
C GLY A 579 -11.97 24.35 7.12
N HIS A 580 -13.08 24.17 6.38
CA HIS A 580 -14.39 24.65 6.75
C HIS A 580 -15.35 23.48 6.91
N TYR A 581 -15.92 23.32 8.11
CA TYR A 581 -16.66 22.13 8.52
C TYR A 581 -18.05 22.51 9.03
N LYS A 582 -19.06 21.91 8.44
CA LYS A 582 -20.47 22.00 8.84
C LYS A 582 -21.02 20.59 9.05
N PRO A 583 -22.17 20.41 9.72
CA PRO A 583 -22.72 19.08 9.95
C PRO A 583 -22.82 18.19 8.70
N ASN A 584 -23.26 18.77 7.58
CA ASN A 584 -23.50 18.06 6.31
C ASN A 584 -22.49 18.40 5.21
N SER A 585 -21.42 19.13 5.50
CA SER A 585 -20.43 19.48 4.49
C SER A 585 -19.08 19.82 5.08
N SER A 586 -18.03 19.40 4.41
CA SER A 586 -16.67 19.86 4.68
C SER A 586 -15.99 20.24 3.39
N ILE A 587 -15.15 21.25 3.45
CA ILE A 587 -14.20 21.59 2.41
C ILE A 587 -12.85 21.86 3.07
N GLN A 588 -11.80 21.22 2.58
CA GLN A 588 -10.46 21.37 3.09
C GLN A 588 -9.50 21.61 1.93
N PHE A 589 -8.70 22.65 2.06
CA PHE A 589 -7.59 22.96 1.17
C PHE A 589 -6.29 22.74 1.92
N ASN A 590 -5.36 22.00 1.32
CA ASN A 590 -4.04 21.76 1.85
C ASN A 590 -2.99 22.20 0.84
N MET A 591 -1.90 22.76 1.33
CA MET A 591 -0.68 23.01 0.58
C MET A 591 0.49 22.43 1.35
N PHE A 592 1.38 21.70 0.69
CA PHE A 592 2.55 21.12 1.32
C PHE A 592 3.81 21.35 0.52
N PHE A 593 4.91 21.41 1.23
CA PHE A 593 6.26 21.59 0.68
C PHE A 593 7.23 20.72 1.47
N ASP A 594 7.99 19.90 0.75
CA ASP A 594 8.97 18.99 1.32
C ASP A 594 10.32 19.17 0.61
N GLU A 595 11.41 19.22 1.37
CA GLU A 595 12.77 19.15 0.85
C GLU A 595 13.50 18.02 1.59
N VAL A 596 13.81 16.95 0.88
CA VAL A 596 14.49 15.77 1.43
C VAL A 596 15.90 15.70 0.87
N THR A 597 16.88 15.62 1.78
CA THR A 597 18.29 15.39 1.44
C THR A 597 18.67 13.95 1.69
N ASN A 598 19.65 13.44 0.92
CA ASN A 598 20.08 12.05 0.91
C ASN A 598 18.92 11.07 0.67
N THR A 599 17.99 11.44 -0.20
CA THR A 599 16.86 10.58 -0.56
C THR A 599 17.33 9.21 -0.99
N ILE A 600 16.96 8.16 -0.28
CA ILE A 600 17.31 6.78 -0.65
C ILE A 600 16.40 6.36 -1.80
N PHE A 601 17.03 5.98 -2.89
CA PHE A 601 16.35 5.59 -4.13
C PHE A 601 16.93 4.27 -4.64
N ASN A 602 16.08 3.40 -5.15
CA ASN A 602 16.51 2.18 -5.82
C ASN A 602 16.75 2.51 -7.30
N ASP A 603 18.01 2.61 -7.69
CA ASP A 603 18.42 2.83 -9.07
C ASP A 603 18.59 1.48 -9.78
N GLN A 604 18.11 1.41 -11.01
CA GLN A 604 18.11 0.20 -11.82
C GLN A 604 18.99 0.41 -13.06
N ASP A 605 20.06 -0.37 -13.16
CA ASP A 605 20.84 -0.48 -14.36
C ASP A 605 20.30 -1.63 -15.23
N ILE A 606 19.80 -1.28 -16.40
CA ILE A 606 19.23 -2.18 -17.39
C ILE A 606 20.08 -2.24 -18.67
N THR A 607 21.34 -1.85 -18.59
CA THR A 607 22.25 -1.83 -19.76
C THR A 607 22.82 -3.21 -20.09
N GLY A 608 22.84 -4.12 -19.10
CA GLY A 608 23.25 -5.52 -19.27
C GLY A 608 22.08 -6.44 -19.62
N SER A 609 22.36 -7.72 -19.77
CA SER A 609 21.36 -8.78 -19.92
C SER A 609 20.59 -9.06 -18.63
N VAL A 610 21.13 -8.64 -17.50
CA VAL A 610 20.54 -8.78 -16.17
C VAL A 610 20.31 -7.40 -15.57
N THR A 611 19.12 -7.10 -15.10
CA THR A 611 18.82 -5.85 -14.41
C THR A 611 19.54 -5.83 -13.06
N THR A 612 20.35 -4.80 -12.82
CA THR A 612 21.02 -4.63 -11.51
C THR A 612 20.38 -3.48 -10.75
N SER A 613 19.83 -3.76 -9.59
CA SER A 613 19.22 -2.80 -8.68
C SER A 613 20.17 -2.44 -7.55
N THR A 614 20.40 -1.14 -7.31
CA THR A 614 21.29 -0.66 -6.24
C THR A 614 20.62 0.51 -5.51
N PHE A 615 20.65 0.50 -4.18
CA PHE A 615 20.19 1.64 -3.41
C PHE A 615 21.24 2.74 -3.39
N VAL A 616 20.84 3.95 -3.73
CA VAL A 616 21.71 5.15 -3.77
C VAL A 616 21.08 6.30 -3.01
N ASN A 617 21.89 7.27 -2.59
CA ASN A 617 21.37 8.53 -2.08
C ASN A 617 21.30 9.57 -3.21
N ILE A 618 20.12 10.09 -3.50
CA ILE A 618 19.94 11.33 -4.28
C ILE A 618 20.15 12.49 -3.32
N ASP A 619 21.07 13.43 -3.63
CA ASP A 619 21.48 14.48 -2.71
C ASP A 619 20.34 15.37 -2.25
N LYS A 620 19.41 15.72 -3.14
CA LYS A 620 18.27 16.59 -2.81
C LYS A 620 17.08 16.38 -3.74
N VAL A 621 15.91 16.16 -3.13
CA VAL A 621 14.60 16.13 -3.80
C VAL A 621 13.69 17.19 -3.17
N ARG A 622 12.94 17.90 -3.99
CA ARG A 622 11.97 18.89 -3.55
C ARG A 622 10.59 18.54 -4.09
N THR A 623 9.62 18.57 -3.21
CA THR A 623 8.21 18.30 -3.54
C THR A 623 7.35 19.48 -3.12
N PHE A 624 6.44 19.88 -4.00
CA PHE A 624 5.40 20.85 -3.73
C PHE A 624 4.06 20.26 -4.17
N GLY A 625 3.01 20.49 -3.38
CA GLY A 625 1.68 20.04 -3.80
C GLY A 625 0.54 20.81 -3.15
N MET A 626 -0.65 20.60 -3.73
CA MET A 626 -1.92 21.19 -3.28
C MET A 626 -3.00 20.12 -3.34
N GLU A 627 -3.94 20.18 -2.41
CA GLU A 627 -5.06 19.26 -2.33
C GLU A 627 -6.34 20.04 -2.00
N LEU A 628 -7.42 19.72 -2.71
CA LEU A 628 -8.76 20.14 -2.38
C LEU A 628 -9.59 18.91 -2.07
N VAL A 629 -10.21 18.86 -0.90
CA VAL A 629 -11.04 17.74 -0.44
C VAL A 629 -12.40 18.30 -0.04
N THR A 630 -13.47 17.69 -0.52
CA THR A 630 -14.83 18.08 -0.14
C THR A 630 -15.67 16.84 0.12
N LYS A 631 -16.45 16.88 1.20
CA LYS A 631 -17.47 15.89 1.51
C LYS A 631 -18.80 16.63 1.68
N ARG A 632 -19.87 16.09 1.10
CA ARG A 632 -21.20 16.70 1.19
C ARG A 632 -22.26 15.64 1.33
N ARG A 633 -23.10 15.79 2.35
CA ARG A 633 -24.29 14.97 2.58
C ARG A 633 -25.53 15.71 2.10
N ASP A 634 -26.50 14.98 1.57
CA ASP A 634 -27.70 15.53 0.91
C ASP A 634 -27.32 16.52 -0.21
N PHE A 635 -26.36 16.14 -1.07
CA PHE A 635 -25.86 16.97 -2.16
C PHE A 635 -26.85 17.01 -3.31
N LEU A 636 -27.31 18.21 -3.70
CA LEU A 636 -28.31 18.52 -4.74
C LEU A 636 -29.73 18.00 -4.41
N VAL A 637 -29.85 16.74 -3.99
CA VAL A 637 -31.11 16.12 -3.58
C VAL A 637 -30.91 15.42 -2.23
N ALA A 638 -31.98 15.26 -1.47
CA ALA A 638 -31.94 14.51 -0.23
C ALA A 638 -31.46 13.06 -0.46
N LYS A 639 -30.75 12.48 0.51
CA LYS A 639 -30.22 11.11 0.45
C LYS A 639 -29.10 10.89 -0.59
N HIS A 640 -28.49 11.94 -1.10
CA HIS A 640 -27.37 11.86 -2.01
C HIS A 640 -26.12 12.39 -1.33
N ASP A 641 -25.17 11.52 -1.05
CA ASP A 641 -23.89 11.86 -0.47
C ASP A 641 -22.83 11.93 -1.59
N PHE A 642 -21.97 12.95 -1.53
CA PHE A 642 -20.95 13.19 -2.54
C PHE A 642 -19.62 13.60 -1.89
N ASP A 643 -18.58 12.85 -2.22
CA ASP A 643 -17.21 13.12 -1.80
C ASP A 643 -16.35 13.31 -3.04
N PHE A 644 -15.49 14.33 -3.03
CA PHE A 644 -14.58 14.63 -4.13
C PHE A 644 -13.25 15.13 -3.59
N ASN A 645 -12.18 14.71 -4.24
CA ASN A 645 -10.87 15.29 -4.01
C ASN A 645 -10.07 15.39 -5.31
N ILE A 646 -9.22 16.41 -5.36
CA ILE A 646 -8.23 16.61 -6.42
C ILE A 646 -6.91 17.05 -5.79
N SER A 647 -5.82 16.55 -6.30
CA SER A 647 -4.47 16.88 -5.85
C SER A 647 -3.53 17.17 -7.02
N TYR A 648 -2.64 18.11 -6.80
CA TYR A 648 -1.49 18.40 -7.63
C TYR A 648 -0.22 18.13 -6.84
N THR A 649 0.76 17.45 -7.43
CA THR A 649 2.04 17.13 -6.80
C THR A 649 3.16 17.25 -7.82
N ASN A 650 4.14 18.11 -7.57
CA ASN A 650 5.37 18.18 -8.34
C ASN A 650 6.55 17.79 -7.44
N SER A 651 7.23 16.71 -7.79
CA SER A 651 8.43 16.23 -7.09
C SER A 651 9.61 16.19 -8.06
N GLU A 652 10.67 16.91 -7.73
CA GLU A 652 11.80 17.16 -8.63
C GLU A 652 13.14 16.88 -7.95
N ILE A 653 14.07 16.26 -8.67
CA ILE A 653 15.46 16.06 -8.26
C ILE A 653 16.19 17.40 -8.42
N ARG A 654 16.56 18.01 -7.30
CA ARG A 654 17.28 19.31 -7.32
C ARG A 654 18.78 19.15 -7.42
N GLN A 655 19.30 18.04 -6.91
CA GLN A 655 20.73 17.73 -6.93
C GLN A 655 20.95 16.22 -6.87
N HIS A 656 21.86 15.71 -7.71
CA HIS A 656 22.27 14.31 -7.72
C HIS A 656 23.73 14.26 -8.19
N ASN A 657 24.68 14.28 -7.24
CA ASN A 657 26.10 14.42 -7.56
C ASN A 657 26.69 13.21 -8.29
N SER A 658 26.20 11.99 -7.98
CA SER A 658 26.64 10.76 -8.66
C SER A 658 26.07 10.62 -10.09
N ASN A 659 24.95 11.30 -10.39
CA ASN A 659 24.33 11.30 -11.72
C ASN A 659 23.71 12.67 -12.01
N SER A 660 24.55 13.65 -12.32
CA SER A 660 24.14 15.05 -12.52
C SER A 660 23.16 15.28 -13.68
N SER A 661 23.07 14.34 -14.62
CA SER A 661 22.14 14.41 -15.76
C SER A 661 20.67 14.29 -15.33
N THR A 662 20.41 13.75 -14.15
CA THR A 662 19.05 13.62 -13.59
C THR A 662 18.58 14.86 -12.81
N ALA A 663 19.45 15.84 -12.58
CA ALA A 663 19.05 17.09 -11.92
C ALA A 663 18.06 17.88 -12.81
N GLY A 664 16.95 18.27 -12.22
CA GLY A 664 15.81 18.87 -12.93
C GLY A 664 14.74 17.86 -13.36
N ASN A 665 15.04 16.56 -13.33
CA ASN A 665 14.07 15.52 -13.64
C ASN A 665 13.05 15.35 -12.50
N ARG A 666 11.87 14.87 -12.86
CA ARG A 666 10.82 14.51 -11.91
C ARG A 666 11.19 13.20 -11.21
N LEU A 667 10.89 13.14 -9.91
CA LEU A 667 11.03 11.88 -9.19
C LEU A 667 10.03 10.84 -9.74
N PRO A 668 10.47 9.62 -10.08
CA PRO A 668 9.62 8.63 -10.72
C PRO A 668 8.39 8.23 -9.90
N ARG A 669 7.34 7.81 -10.63
CA ARG A 669 6.10 7.23 -10.08
C ARG A 669 5.27 8.18 -9.22
N ILE A 670 5.38 9.46 -9.47
CA ILE A 670 4.59 10.50 -8.84
C ILE A 670 3.87 11.27 -9.95
N PRO A 671 2.58 11.00 -10.19
CA PRO A 671 1.78 11.75 -11.17
C PRO A 671 1.56 13.19 -10.68
N GLU A 672 1.41 14.12 -11.60
CA GLU A 672 1.15 15.51 -11.25
C GLU A 672 -0.25 15.69 -10.70
N PHE A 673 -1.23 15.07 -11.31
CA PHE A 673 -2.63 15.21 -10.91
C PHE A 673 -3.24 13.86 -10.54
N ARG A 674 -4.07 13.90 -9.50
CA ARG A 674 -4.99 12.82 -9.13
C ARG A 674 -6.33 13.44 -8.78
N ALA A 675 -7.43 12.82 -9.24
CA ALA A 675 -8.76 13.20 -8.85
C ALA A 675 -9.60 11.96 -8.54
N LYS A 676 -10.43 12.04 -7.50
CA LYS A 676 -11.27 10.94 -7.06
C LYS A 676 -12.62 11.46 -6.63
N PHE A 677 -13.67 10.67 -6.87
CA PHE A 677 -15.00 10.98 -6.37
C PHE A 677 -15.73 9.71 -5.92
N GLN A 678 -16.69 9.91 -5.06
CA GLN A 678 -17.70 8.92 -4.65
C GLN A 678 -19.05 9.61 -4.63
N SER A 679 -20.04 8.98 -5.23
CA SER A 679 -21.42 9.43 -5.28
C SER A 679 -22.29 8.29 -4.78
N LEU A 680 -22.89 8.44 -3.61
CA LEU A 680 -23.73 7.47 -2.94
C LEU A 680 -25.16 7.97 -2.89
N TYR A 681 -26.10 7.20 -3.42
CA TYR A 681 -27.52 7.49 -3.36
C TYR A 681 -28.27 6.44 -2.52
N HIS A 682 -28.91 6.89 -1.45
CA HIS A 682 -29.77 6.08 -0.59
C HIS A 682 -31.17 6.01 -1.19
N ILE A 683 -31.40 5.04 -2.09
CA ILE A 683 -32.67 4.89 -2.82
C ILE A 683 -33.83 4.80 -1.82
N ASN A 684 -33.67 3.92 -0.83
CA ASN A 684 -34.59 3.79 0.32
C ASN A 684 -33.83 3.14 1.51
N THR A 685 -34.55 2.75 2.57
CA THR A 685 -33.95 2.14 3.77
C THR A 685 -33.26 0.80 3.50
N LYS A 686 -33.54 0.12 2.39
CA LYS A 686 -33.00 -1.18 2.02
C LYS A 686 -31.99 -1.14 0.91
N TRP A 687 -31.99 -0.13 0.06
CA TRP A 687 -31.18 -0.08 -1.15
C TRP A 687 -30.30 1.15 -1.22
N ASP A 688 -29.03 0.92 -1.46
CA ASP A 688 -28.06 1.95 -1.84
C ASP A 688 -27.47 1.65 -3.21
N ALA A 689 -27.11 2.73 -3.92
CA ALA A 689 -26.31 2.67 -5.13
C ALA A 689 -25.12 3.64 -5.03
N MET A 690 -23.94 3.18 -5.35
CA MET A 690 -22.70 3.96 -5.33
C MET A 690 -22.05 3.91 -6.71
N VAL A 691 -21.61 5.08 -7.19
CA VAL A 691 -20.70 5.23 -8.33
C VAL A 691 -19.48 5.98 -7.83
N ALA A 692 -18.31 5.49 -8.13
CA ALA A 692 -17.06 6.15 -7.77
C ALA A 692 -16.09 6.16 -8.95
N GLY A 693 -15.17 7.11 -8.94
CA GLY A 693 -14.16 7.22 -9.99
C GLY A 693 -12.80 7.64 -9.44
N ARG A 694 -11.76 7.22 -10.14
CA ARG A 694 -10.36 7.55 -9.87
C ARG A 694 -9.69 7.89 -11.19
N TRP A 695 -9.11 9.07 -11.24
CA TRP A 695 -8.28 9.52 -12.34
C TRP A 695 -6.89 9.88 -11.83
N GLN A 696 -5.89 9.54 -12.60
CA GLN A 696 -4.51 9.87 -12.37
C GLN A 696 -3.84 10.20 -13.70
N ASP A 697 -3.04 11.27 -13.70
CA ASP A 697 -2.17 11.63 -14.83
C ASP A 697 -1.02 10.64 -14.95
N LYS A 698 -0.39 10.55 -16.12
CA LYS A 698 0.81 9.76 -16.32
C LYS A 698 1.97 10.23 -15.45
N ALA A 699 2.90 9.34 -15.17
CA ALA A 699 4.14 9.63 -14.46
C ALA A 699 5.33 9.01 -15.20
N PHE A 700 6.54 9.41 -14.84
CA PHE A 700 7.73 8.70 -15.28
C PHE A 700 7.99 7.48 -14.37
N GLY A 701 8.36 6.35 -14.92
CA GLY A 701 8.79 5.16 -14.19
C GLY A 701 10.27 5.18 -13.85
N ARG A 702 11.08 5.98 -14.58
CA ARG A 702 12.54 6.02 -14.55
C ARG A 702 13.07 7.39 -14.10
N ILE A 703 14.22 7.37 -13.40
CA ILE A 703 14.89 8.59 -12.93
C ILE A 703 15.42 9.47 -14.09
N GLN A 704 15.67 8.88 -15.26
CA GLN A 704 16.10 9.59 -16.46
C GLN A 704 14.97 10.35 -17.14
N ASN A 705 13.71 10.04 -16.82
CA ASN A 705 12.50 10.56 -17.45
C ASN A 705 12.48 10.37 -18.99
N ASP A 706 13.04 9.26 -19.45
CA ASP A 706 13.12 8.88 -20.85
C ASP A 706 12.00 7.93 -21.32
N ASP A 707 11.17 7.48 -20.39
CA ASP A 707 9.97 6.65 -20.60
C ASP A 707 8.77 7.54 -20.90
N VAL A 708 8.67 7.98 -22.14
CA VAL A 708 7.67 8.99 -22.55
C VAL A 708 6.42 8.38 -23.17
N PHE A 709 6.46 7.09 -23.53
CA PHE A 709 5.37 6.36 -24.15
C PHE A 709 4.54 5.64 -23.07
N GLU A 710 3.21 5.68 -23.21
CA GLU A 710 2.29 4.89 -22.37
C GLU A 710 2.26 3.44 -22.86
N GLY A 711 2.22 2.49 -21.93
CA GLY A 711 2.26 1.07 -22.22
C GLY A 711 3.21 0.32 -21.31
N ASP A 712 3.66 -0.86 -21.73
CA ASP A 712 4.50 -1.72 -20.91
C ASP A 712 5.79 -1.02 -20.46
N GLY A 713 6.09 -1.15 -19.14
CA GLY A 713 7.19 -0.44 -18.49
C GLY A 713 6.89 1.03 -18.16
N GLY A 714 5.77 1.60 -18.60
CA GLY A 714 5.34 2.97 -18.36
C GLY A 714 4.55 3.13 -17.05
N GLN A 715 4.17 4.38 -16.79
CA GLN A 715 3.24 4.76 -15.72
C GLN A 715 2.09 5.53 -16.37
N ASP A 716 1.05 4.79 -16.77
CA ASP A 716 0.00 5.31 -17.63
C ASP A 716 -0.93 6.29 -16.90
N GLU A 717 -1.50 7.20 -17.67
CA GLU A 717 -2.72 7.89 -17.30
C GLU A 717 -3.88 6.90 -17.31
N TYR A 718 -4.82 7.01 -16.34
CA TYR A 718 -6.01 6.17 -16.32
C TYR A 718 -7.21 6.87 -15.69
N PHE A 719 -8.41 6.38 -16.06
CA PHE A 719 -9.67 6.73 -15.43
C PHE A 719 -10.50 5.47 -15.17
N PHE A 720 -10.48 4.99 -13.94
CA PHE A 720 -11.29 3.85 -13.50
C PHE A 720 -12.59 4.33 -12.87
N MET A 721 -13.70 3.67 -13.22
CA MET A 721 -14.98 3.82 -12.54
C MET A 721 -15.37 2.52 -11.85
N ASP A 722 -15.99 2.66 -10.69
CA ASP A 722 -16.49 1.54 -9.89
C ASP A 722 -17.99 1.74 -9.60
N LEU A 723 -18.73 0.63 -9.56
CA LEU A 723 -20.16 0.60 -9.25
C LEU A 723 -20.42 -0.38 -8.11
N LYS A 724 -21.31 -0.04 -7.18
CA LYS A 724 -21.84 -0.96 -6.18
C LYS A 724 -23.30 -0.71 -5.92
N THR A 725 -24.08 -1.78 -5.81
CA THR A 725 -25.46 -1.73 -5.31
C THR A 725 -25.55 -2.65 -4.11
N THR A 726 -26.13 -2.18 -3.02
CA THR A 726 -26.29 -2.95 -1.78
C THR A 726 -27.76 -3.05 -1.40
N TYR A 727 -28.21 -4.26 -1.13
CA TYR A 727 -29.50 -4.56 -0.53
C TYR A 727 -29.32 -4.99 0.92
N ARG A 728 -30.09 -4.39 1.83
CA ARG A 728 -30.09 -4.71 3.27
C ARG A 728 -31.42 -5.30 3.68
N HIS A 729 -31.37 -6.43 4.36
CA HIS A 729 -32.55 -7.06 4.91
C HIS A 729 -32.21 -7.68 6.28
N GLU A 730 -32.76 -7.11 7.35
CA GLU A 730 -32.51 -7.55 8.74
C GLU A 730 -31.00 -7.79 9.01
N ASN A 731 -30.61 -9.03 9.17
CA ASN A 731 -29.23 -9.45 9.49
C ASN A 731 -28.39 -9.77 8.25
N MET A 732 -28.90 -9.54 7.04
CA MET A 732 -28.24 -9.89 5.78
C MET A 732 -28.04 -8.66 4.91
N ASN A 733 -26.83 -8.50 4.38
CA ASN A 733 -26.55 -7.59 3.28
C ASN A 733 -26.11 -8.38 2.05
N ALA A 734 -26.63 -8.02 0.89
CA ALA A 734 -26.21 -8.55 -0.40
C ALA A 734 -25.77 -7.39 -1.29
N SER A 735 -24.61 -7.49 -1.92
CA SER A 735 -24.11 -6.45 -2.80
C SER A 735 -23.67 -7.02 -4.15
N LEU A 736 -23.86 -6.23 -5.20
CA LEU A 736 -23.28 -6.45 -6.53
C LEU A 736 -22.30 -5.33 -6.79
N GLY A 737 -21.11 -5.66 -7.24
CA GLY A 737 -20.04 -4.72 -7.51
C GLY A 737 -19.43 -4.90 -8.89
N ILE A 738 -18.99 -3.79 -9.48
CA ILE A 738 -18.13 -3.77 -10.67
C ILE A 738 -16.97 -2.85 -10.35
N ASN A 739 -15.74 -3.36 -10.43
CA ASN A 739 -14.53 -2.54 -10.41
C ASN A 739 -14.04 -2.33 -11.84
N ASN A 740 -13.50 -1.16 -12.14
CA ASN A 740 -13.04 -0.77 -13.46
C ASN A 740 -14.14 -0.97 -14.52
N LEU A 741 -15.32 -0.33 -14.30
CA LEU A 741 -16.45 -0.36 -15.23
C LEU A 741 -16.07 0.16 -16.63
N THR A 742 -15.13 1.08 -16.71
CA THR A 742 -14.57 1.63 -17.94
C THR A 742 -13.78 0.62 -18.76
N ASP A 743 -13.36 -0.50 -18.15
CA ASP A 743 -12.50 -1.54 -18.72
C ASP A 743 -11.19 -0.96 -19.30
N GLU A 744 -10.67 0.03 -18.63
CA GLU A 744 -9.47 0.71 -19.06
C GLU A 744 -8.25 -0.13 -18.68
N LEU A 745 -7.40 -0.39 -19.65
CA LEU A 745 -6.11 -1.02 -19.44
C LEU A 745 -5.08 0.06 -19.10
N ALA A 746 -4.40 -0.08 -17.97
CA ALA A 746 -3.35 0.84 -17.54
C ALA A 746 -2.18 0.08 -16.91
N ASN A 747 -0.97 0.56 -17.18
CA ASN A 747 0.25 0.01 -16.64
C ASN A 747 0.76 0.86 -15.46
N THR A 748 1.42 0.18 -14.52
CA THR A 748 2.14 0.79 -13.42
C THR A 748 3.53 0.18 -13.29
N GLY A 749 4.44 0.58 -14.18
CA GLY A 749 5.70 -0.08 -14.45
C GLY A 749 5.50 -1.30 -15.34
N PRO A 750 6.14 -2.44 -15.07
CA PRO A 750 5.97 -3.63 -15.91
C PRO A 750 4.65 -4.36 -15.69
N HIS A 751 3.80 -3.89 -14.77
CA HIS A 751 2.58 -4.58 -14.38
C HIS A 751 1.33 -3.82 -14.81
N THR A 752 0.27 -4.55 -15.17
CA THR A 752 -1.06 -4.00 -15.43
C THR A 752 -1.89 -3.93 -14.16
N PHE A 753 -2.82 -2.95 -14.08
CA PHE A 753 -3.92 -2.99 -13.12
C PHE A 753 -4.95 -4.05 -13.51
N PRO A 754 -5.76 -4.58 -12.55
CA PRO A 754 -6.86 -5.47 -12.87
C PRO A 754 -7.86 -4.87 -13.87
N ASN A 755 -8.23 -5.66 -14.87
CA ASN A 755 -9.30 -5.35 -15.82
C ASN A 755 -10.67 -5.32 -15.12
N ARG A 756 -11.75 -5.12 -15.89
CA ARG A 756 -13.11 -5.10 -15.35
C ARG A 756 -13.40 -6.36 -14.52
N THR A 757 -13.81 -6.15 -13.28
CA THR A 757 -14.07 -7.23 -12.33
C THR A 757 -15.48 -7.11 -11.79
N TYR A 758 -16.25 -8.19 -11.91
CA TYR A 758 -17.59 -8.33 -11.36
C TYR A 758 -17.52 -9.05 -10.02
N SER A 759 -18.28 -8.59 -9.03
CA SER A 759 -18.29 -9.22 -7.70
C SER A 759 -19.70 -9.34 -7.13
N ILE A 760 -19.89 -10.37 -6.33
CA ILE A 760 -21.04 -10.54 -5.46
C ILE A 760 -20.55 -10.73 -4.04
N ASP A 761 -21.19 -10.01 -3.10
CA ASP A 761 -20.88 -10.06 -1.68
C ASP A 761 -22.14 -10.37 -0.87
N LEU A 762 -22.05 -11.36 0.02
CA LEU A 762 -23.09 -11.77 0.93
C LEU A 762 -22.56 -11.74 2.36
N LYS A 763 -23.21 -10.97 3.21
CA LYS A 763 -22.84 -10.79 4.62
C LYS A 763 -24.02 -11.08 5.53
N TRP A 764 -23.82 -11.96 6.49
CA TRP A 764 -24.77 -12.27 7.55
C TRP A 764 -24.18 -11.89 8.91
N LYS A 765 -25.01 -11.29 9.75
CA LYS A 765 -24.72 -11.05 11.15
C LYS A 765 -25.74 -11.80 12.00
N PHE A 766 -25.25 -12.54 12.97
CA PHE A 766 -26.07 -13.26 13.95
C PHE A 766 -25.77 -12.66 15.33
N MET A 767 -26.81 -12.46 16.15
CA MET A 767 -26.68 -12.06 17.54
C MET A 767 -27.07 -13.23 18.43
#